data_aab6a19ebaadb98a47ff9b2accefed49
#
_entry.id   aab6a19ebaadb98a47ff9b2accefed49
#
_cell.length_a   1.000
_cell.length_b   1.000
_cell.length_c   1.000
_cell.angle_alpha   90.00
_cell.angle_beta   90.00
_cell.angle_gamma   90.00
#
_symmetry.space_group_name_H-M   'P 1'
#
loop_
_entity.id
_entity.type
_entity.pdbx_description
1 polymer ?
#
loop_
_entity_poly.entity_id
_entity_poly.type
_entity_poly.pdbx_seq_one_letter_code
_entity_poly.pdbx_strand_id
1 'polypeptide(L)'
;MIPRRRFLQAAAATTAAATFTTTPARAATHQKAQPEGTLTDLGPASVASPLGNGEFVGGVLYAGSRGLSPNVVGAFDLGQDSVTTHFDIPTGVGIWAMCKVGTDVYVGTHARSDLYKIDTIAGQVTKVAEYPDHYIWTMASSPDGKVYLGTSEPGRVWEYDPATGTSRDLGQPAPGEAYVRSIQADDTYVYAGIGANAHLIAIDRRTGEKRELLPAAVADRDWVSSMGMSETHLAGGMNSLGELLVLEKAAPQNYKVVKATAAGEKYIVAVLIHDGYVYFAGRPSGTFYRYHLATEKLEVLGVPYFEALTHRILAHEGRIYGIQDSAVFVYDPATGSLDYVNLVQRGFKAAPEEPMSVHSDGRRVYVGGKGGADVHDLATGKVTRLGISGEPKTLLTVGDTTYLGIYTQAALYAHRPGKTEADLIARTGNQQDRPRDLAYDATTGLIVMPTQPEPGHMNGALSLYSPRKGTYETYRPVVERQTVYSVVARHGVAYLGTLIQEGLGLPPVTTTARLAAFDLRTRKLLWQLEPIPGARMISSLALGRNGTLYGMASTGEVFEFDLRSRKVTRTIKVGTKGGELFVTGRVAYCTDGGSIYKIDLVAFTSKAIVDGLAGQWFGGEPKLALDPSRRALYAVRARNLVRVAIAGR
;
A
#
# COMPACT_ATOMS: atom_id res chain seq x y z
N MET A 1 -17.74 44.24 22.86
CA MET A 1 -18.20 44.09 24.27
C MET A 1 -19.56 43.43 24.23
N ILE A 2 -19.66 42.13 24.48
CA ILE A 2 -20.90 41.37 24.70
C ILE A 2 -20.56 40.28 25.72
N PRO A 3 -21.38 40.11 26.79
CA PRO A 3 -20.94 39.39 27.98
C PRO A 3 -21.17 37.87 27.93
N ARG A 4 -20.21 37.15 28.54
CA ARG A 4 -20.32 35.72 28.84
C ARG A 4 -21.42 35.45 29.87
N ARG A 5 -22.35 34.55 29.57
CA ARG A 5 -23.26 33.95 30.56
C ARG A 5 -22.68 32.60 31.03
N ARG A 6 -22.38 32.55 32.33
CA ARG A 6 -22.12 31.32 33.09
C ARG A 6 -23.46 30.69 33.44
N PHE A 7 -23.60 29.37 33.21
CA PHE A 7 -24.63 28.56 33.85
C PHE A 7 -23.99 27.77 35.01
N LEU A 8 -24.42 28.07 36.21
CA LEU A 8 -24.20 27.26 37.42
C LEU A 8 -25.30 26.19 37.45
N GLN A 9 -24.92 24.92 37.51
CA GLN A 9 -25.82 23.85 37.96
C GLN A 9 -25.38 23.37 39.34
N ALA A 10 -26.35 23.38 40.24
CA ALA A 10 -26.22 22.93 41.62
C ALA A 10 -26.10 21.40 41.68
N ALA A 11 -25.11 20.91 42.40
CA ALA A 11 -24.97 19.49 42.73
C ALA A 11 -25.74 19.20 44.03
N ALA A 12 -26.72 18.32 43.95
CA ALA A 12 -27.35 17.71 45.13
C ALA A 12 -26.49 16.50 45.54
N ALA A 13 -25.95 16.56 46.77
CA ALA A 13 -25.21 15.47 47.37
C ALA A 13 -26.19 14.42 47.94
N THR A 14 -26.18 13.22 47.37
CA THR A 14 -26.77 12.03 47.97
C THR A 14 -25.64 11.14 48.48
N THR A 15 -25.53 11.01 49.78
CA THR A 15 -24.64 10.06 50.48
C THR A 15 -25.15 8.64 50.26
N ALA A 16 -24.44 7.86 49.43
CA ALA A 16 -24.64 6.42 49.33
C ALA A 16 -23.51 5.72 50.09
N ALA A 17 -23.89 4.94 51.08
CA ALA A 17 -22.97 4.09 51.84
C ALA A 17 -22.33 3.03 50.94
N ALA A 18 -21.01 3.06 50.79
CA ALA A 18 -20.26 2.04 50.02
C ALA A 18 -20.10 0.79 50.88
N THR A 19 -20.82 -0.26 50.56
CA THR A 19 -20.52 -1.62 50.97
C THR A 19 -19.33 -2.12 50.14
N PHE A 20 -18.17 -2.29 50.74
CA PHE A 20 -17.03 -2.93 50.14
C PHE A 20 -17.30 -4.44 49.96
N THR A 21 -17.72 -4.85 48.79
CA THR A 21 -17.65 -6.25 48.40
C THR A 21 -16.22 -6.51 47.90
N THR A 22 -15.45 -7.24 48.68
CA THR A 22 -14.15 -7.76 48.27
C THR A 22 -14.40 -8.78 47.14
N THR A 23 -14.15 -8.38 45.90
CA THR A 23 -14.08 -9.30 44.78
C THR A 23 -12.88 -10.22 45.01
N PRO A 24 -13.04 -11.55 45.03
CA PRO A 24 -11.89 -12.43 45.17
C PRO A 24 -10.98 -12.24 43.97
N ALA A 25 -9.69 -12.03 44.22
CA ALA A 25 -8.66 -12.00 43.20
C ALA A 25 -8.81 -13.28 42.36
N ARG A 26 -9.14 -13.11 41.09
CA ARG A 26 -9.22 -14.21 40.12
C ARG A 26 -7.82 -14.84 40.06
N ALA A 27 -7.66 -15.99 40.68
CA ALA A 27 -6.46 -16.79 40.61
C ALA A 27 -6.08 -16.93 39.14
N ALA A 28 -4.86 -16.57 38.80
CA ALA A 28 -4.32 -16.81 37.47
C ALA A 28 -4.36 -18.34 37.26
N THR A 29 -5.36 -18.81 36.56
CA THR A 29 -5.43 -20.18 36.09
C THR A 29 -4.20 -20.39 35.22
N HIS A 30 -3.26 -21.21 35.66
CA HIS A 30 -2.19 -21.75 34.83
C HIS A 30 -2.86 -22.47 33.65
N GLN A 31 -3.08 -21.76 32.54
CA GLN A 31 -3.49 -22.39 31.29
C GLN A 31 -2.41 -23.44 30.96
N LYS A 32 -2.80 -24.72 30.92
CA LYS A 32 -1.91 -25.77 30.43
C LYS A 32 -1.34 -25.36 29.10
N ALA A 33 -0.02 -25.49 28.93
CA ALA A 33 0.64 -25.16 27.67
C ALA A 33 -0.05 -25.93 26.54
N GLN A 34 -0.51 -25.22 25.54
CA GLN A 34 -1.14 -25.84 24.37
C GLN A 34 -0.09 -26.65 23.60
N PRO A 35 -0.46 -27.77 22.96
CA PRO A 35 0.43 -28.52 22.08
C PRO A 35 1.02 -27.61 20.99
N GLU A 36 2.28 -27.85 20.64
CA GLU A 36 2.95 -27.11 19.55
C GLU A 36 2.16 -27.27 18.24
N GLY A 37 1.99 -26.16 17.51
CA GLY A 37 1.20 -26.11 16.27
C GLY A 37 -0.31 -25.88 16.49
N THR A 38 -0.79 -25.82 17.74
CA THR A 38 -2.20 -25.50 18.00
C THR A 38 -2.52 -24.10 17.48
N LEU A 39 -3.55 -24.02 16.62
CA LEU A 39 -4.07 -22.77 16.08
C LEU A 39 -5.19 -22.21 16.97
N THR A 40 -5.13 -20.91 17.22
CA THR A 40 -6.24 -20.13 17.77
C THR A 40 -6.60 -19.05 16.76
N ASP A 41 -7.84 -19.08 16.26
CA ASP A 41 -8.37 -18.03 15.37
C ASP A 41 -8.68 -16.77 16.20
N LEU A 42 -8.14 -15.63 15.77
CA LEU A 42 -8.33 -14.32 16.40
C LEU A 42 -9.31 -13.43 15.61
N GLY A 43 -9.94 -13.98 14.57
CA GLY A 43 -10.88 -13.28 13.71
C GLY A 43 -10.18 -12.60 12.52
N PRO A 44 -10.91 -11.70 11.82
CA PRO A 44 -10.41 -11.01 10.64
C PRO A 44 -9.07 -10.33 10.90
N ALA A 45 -8.09 -10.56 10.03
CA ALA A 45 -6.76 -9.96 10.15
C ALA A 45 -6.80 -8.44 9.98
N SER A 46 -7.71 -7.94 9.13
CA SER A 46 -7.98 -6.52 8.94
C SER A 46 -9.49 -6.28 8.98
N VAL A 47 -9.90 -5.13 9.49
CA VAL A 47 -11.29 -4.64 9.42
C VAL A 47 -11.45 -3.56 8.35
N ALA A 48 -10.39 -3.28 7.59
CA ALA A 48 -10.42 -2.30 6.52
C ALA A 48 -11.04 -2.86 5.25
N SER A 49 -11.76 -1.98 4.54
CA SER A 49 -12.29 -2.21 3.21
C SER A 49 -11.88 -1.04 2.30
N PRO A 50 -10.61 -1.01 1.85
CA PRO A 50 -10.10 0.13 1.09
C PRO A 50 -10.82 0.29 -0.24
N LEU A 51 -11.10 1.54 -0.60
CA LEU A 51 -11.67 1.93 -1.89
C LEU A 51 -10.55 2.21 -2.90
N GLY A 52 -10.79 1.97 -4.16
CA GLY A 52 -9.82 2.22 -5.24
C GLY A 52 -10.31 3.19 -6.30
N ASN A 53 -11.61 3.22 -6.56
CA ASN A 53 -12.22 4.09 -7.55
C ASN A 53 -13.73 4.23 -7.29
N GLY A 54 -14.41 5.09 -8.03
CA GLY A 54 -15.86 5.23 -7.96
C GLY A 54 -16.44 5.98 -9.15
N GLU A 55 -17.75 5.85 -9.34
CA GLU A 55 -18.50 6.52 -10.41
C GLU A 55 -19.94 6.78 -9.96
N PHE A 56 -20.53 7.91 -10.38
CA PHE A 56 -21.91 8.25 -10.10
C PHE A 56 -22.86 7.81 -11.21
N VAL A 57 -23.95 7.14 -10.84
CA VAL A 57 -25.12 6.93 -11.69
C VAL A 57 -26.36 7.43 -10.95
N GLY A 58 -26.98 8.52 -11.44
CA GLY A 58 -27.99 9.23 -10.67
C GLY A 58 -27.45 9.67 -9.30
N GLY A 59 -28.26 9.60 -8.24
CA GLY A 59 -27.87 9.91 -6.86
C GLY A 59 -27.10 8.80 -6.13
N VAL A 60 -26.56 7.81 -6.85
CA VAL A 60 -25.85 6.65 -6.27
C VAL A 60 -24.38 6.68 -6.66
N LEU A 61 -23.49 6.64 -5.66
CA LEU A 61 -22.06 6.43 -5.85
C LEU A 61 -21.74 4.94 -5.84
N TYR A 62 -21.28 4.42 -6.96
CA TYR A 62 -20.72 3.08 -7.06
C TYR A 62 -19.24 3.13 -6.71
N ALA A 63 -18.85 2.60 -5.54
CA ALA A 63 -17.49 2.64 -5.04
C ALA A 63 -16.87 1.24 -5.09
N GLY A 64 -15.70 1.12 -5.75
CA GLY A 64 -14.96 -0.13 -5.92
C GLY A 64 -13.95 -0.34 -4.81
N SER A 65 -13.88 -1.57 -4.28
CA SER A 65 -12.89 -1.99 -3.27
C SER A 65 -11.51 -2.27 -3.87
N ARG A 66 -10.48 -2.23 -3.01
CA ARG A 66 -9.16 -2.79 -3.31
C ARG A 66 -8.61 -3.57 -2.12
N GLY A 67 -7.79 -4.59 -2.41
CA GLY A 67 -7.26 -5.49 -1.39
C GLY A 67 -8.28 -6.50 -0.86
N LEU A 68 -9.44 -6.65 -1.51
CA LEU A 68 -10.43 -7.70 -1.22
C LEU A 68 -10.40 -8.80 -2.28
N SER A 69 -10.87 -9.99 -1.92
CA SER A 69 -11.09 -11.12 -2.83
C SER A 69 -12.30 -11.94 -2.35
N PRO A 70 -13.40 -11.97 -3.11
CA PRO A 70 -13.64 -11.21 -4.33
C PRO A 70 -13.63 -9.69 -4.10
N ASN A 71 -13.40 -8.93 -5.18
CA ASN A 71 -13.60 -7.48 -5.14
C ASN A 71 -15.07 -7.16 -5.01
N VAL A 72 -15.39 -5.99 -4.46
CA VAL A 72 -16.76 -5.53 -4.25
C VAL A 72 -16.93 -4.13 -4.79
N VAL A 73 -18.03 -3.88 -5.49
CA VAL A 73 -18.55 -2.55 -5.76
C VAL A 73 -19.77 -2.33 -4.87
N GLY A 74 -19.74 -1.32 -4.01
CA GLY A 74 -20.89 -0.94 -3.20
C GLY A 74 -21.63 0.25 -3.80
N ALA A 75 -22.96 0.19 -3.84
CA ALA A 75 -23.84 1.25 -4.28
C ALA A 75 -24.25 2.10 -3.06
N PHE A 76 -23.60 3.24 -2.88
CA PHE A 76 -23.89 4.20 -1.82
C PHE A 76 -24.93 5.21 -2.30
N ASP A 77 -26.14 5.13 -1.77
CA ASP A 77 -27.25 6.03 -2.08
C ASP A 77 -27.12 7.30 -1.21
N LEU A 78 -26.93 8.45 -1.86
CA LEU A 78 -26.76 9.73 -1.19
C LEU A 78 -28.02 10.16 -0.43
N GLY A 79 -29.21 9.83 -0.93
CA GLY A 79 -30.49 10.20 -0.31
C GLY A 79 -30.79 9.37 0.94
N GLN A 80 -30.33 8.11 0.97
CA GLN A 80 -30.50 7.21 2.11
C GLN A 80 -29.31 7.23 3.08
N ASP A 81 -28.20 7.88 2.72
CA ASP A 81 -26.93 7.89 3.46
C ASP A 81 -26.48 6.46 3.84
N SER A 82 -26.60 5.52 2.90
CA SER A 82 -26.30 4.11 3.15
C SER A 82 -25.91 3.36 1.88
N VAL A 83 -25.08 2.30 2.04
CA VAL A 83 -24.81 1.34 0.97
C VAL A 83 -25.98 0.37 0.85
N THR A 84 -26.69 0.44 -0.26
CA THR A 84 -27.94 -0.31 -0.49
C THR A 84 -27.73 -1.65 -1.15
N THR A 85 -26.67 -1.79 -1.95
CA THR A 85 -26.40 -3.01 -2.73
C THR A 85 -24.89 -3.22 -2.88
N HIS A 86 -24.51 -4.50 -2.99
CA HIS A 86 -23.13 -4.89 -3.30
C HIS A 86 -23.11 -5.78 -4.54
N PHE A 87 -22.06 -5.57 -5.35
CA PHE A 87 -21.77 -6.34 -6.55
C PHE A 87 -20.41 -7.01 -6.38
N ASP A 88 -20.40 -8.32 -6.33
CA ASP A 88 -19.15 -9.09 -6.26
C ASP A 88 -18.50 -9.16 -7.66
N ILE A 89 -17.22 -8.76 -7.74
CA ILE A 89 -16.39 -8.85 -8.94
C ILE A 89 -15.45 -10.04 -8.74
N PRO A 90 -15.65 -11.16 -9.47
CA PRO A 90 -15.07 -12.45 -9.13
C PRO A 90 -13.54 -12.54 -9.23
N THR A 91 -12.91 -11.68 -10.03
CA THR A 91 -11.48 -11.76 -10.32
C THR A 91 -10.70 -10.52 -9.87
N GLY A 92 -9.38 -10.67 -9.77
CA GLY A 92 -8.47 -9.63 -9.30
C GLY A 92 -8.51 -9.43 -7.78
N VAL A 93 -7.71 -8.46 -7.31
CA VAL A 93 -7.58 -8.09 -5.88
C VAL A 93 -7.76 -6.58 -5.66
N GLY A 94 -8.31 -5.88 -6.65
CA GLY A 94 -8.56 -4.44 -6.55
C GLY A 94 -9.26 -3.89 -7.79
N ILE A 95 -10.04 -2.84 -7.57
CA ILE A 95 -10.71 -2.07 -8.59
C ILE A 95 -10.06 -0.68 -8.61
N TRP A 96 -9.26 -0.41 -9.65
CA TRP A 96 -8.51 0.84 -9.78
C TRP A 96 -9.03 1.70 -10.90
N ALA A 97 -9.85 1.12 -11.77
CA ALA A 97 -10.40 1.76 -12.94
C ALA A 97 -11.91 1.55 -13.01
N MET A 98 -12.66 2.64 -13.13
CA MET A 98 -14.10 2.64 -13.31
C MET A 98 -14.48 3.80 -14.23
N CYS A 99 -15.50 3.57 -15.07
CA CYS A 99 -16.20 4.61 -15.81
C CYS A 99 -17.65 4.18 -16.03
N LYS A 100 -18.48 5.08 -16.57
CA LYS A 100 -19.89 4.75 -16.92
C LYS A 100 -20.17 5.02 -18.37
N VAL A 101 -21.12 4.26 -18.91
CA VAL A 101 -21.76 4.54 -20.20
C VAL A 101 -23.26 4.44 -19.98
N GLY A 102 -23.97 5.55 -20.11
CA GLY A 102 -25.36 5.62 -19.73
C GLY A 102 -25.55 5.32 -18.23
N THR A 103 -26.32 4.29 -17.93
CA THR A 103 -26.55 3.78 -16.58
C THR A 103 -25.65 2.60 -16.20
N ASP A 104 -24.92 2.03 -17.15
CA ASP A 104 -24.00 0.92 -16.89
C ASP A 104 -22.68 1.42 -16.31
N VAL A 105 -22.17 0.73 -15.28
CA VAL A 105 -20.84 0.98 -14.70
C VAL A 105 -19.88 -0.09 -15.19
N TYR A 106 -18.76 0.35 -15.77
CA TYR A 106 -17.67 -0.53 -16.21
C TYR A 106 -16.56 -0.54 -15.17
N VAL A 107 -16.02 -1.74 -14.91
CA VAL A 107 -15.06 -2.01 -13.84
C VAL A 107 -13.88 -2.78 -14.41
N GLY A 108 -12.69 -2.19 -14.31
CA GLY A 108 -11.41 -2.81 -14.65
C GLY A 108 -10.72 -3.40 -13.42
N THR A 109 -10.22 -4.64 -13.52
CA THR A 109 -9.60 -5.33 -12.40
C THR A 109 -8.08 -5.19 -12.38
N HIS A 110 -7.51 -5.21 -11.16
CA HIS A 110 -6.08 -5.24 -10.89
C HIS A 110 -5.65 -6.66 -10.46
N ALA A 111 -4.43 -7.04 -10.87
CA ALA A 111 -3.84 -8.37 -10.87
C ALA A 111 -4.46 -9.33 -11.91
N ARG A 112 -5.34 -8.81 -12.74
CA ARG A 112 -5.88 -9.37 -13.98
C ARG A 112 -6.40 -8.21 -14.84
N SER A 113 -6.51 -8.41 -16.15
CA SER A 113 -7.06 -7.41 -17.07
C SER A 113 -8.47 -7.80 -17.53
N ASP A 114 -9.35 -8.09 -16.58
CA ASP A 114 -10.74 -8.39 -16.83
C ASP A 114 -11.58 -7.11 -16.80
N LEU A 115 -12.45 -6.93 -17.79
CA LEU A 115 -13.45 -5.87 -17.84
C LEU A 115 -14.83 -6.43 -17.49
N TYR A 116 -15.45 -5.86 -16.47
CA TYR A 116 -16.81 -6.18 -16.05
C TYR A 116 -17.75 -5.02 -16.34
N LYS A 117 -19.00 -5.35 -16.63
CA LYS A 117 -20.14 -4.43 -16.68
C LYS A 117 -21.06 -4.71 -15.51
N ILE A 118 -21.46 -3.68 -14.78
CA ILE A 118 -22.56 -3.68 -13.83
C ILE A 118 -23.74 -3.00 -14.51
N ASP A 119 -24.78 -3.76 -14.81
CA ASP A 119 -26.08 -3.23 -15.18
C ASP A 119 -26.77 -2.74 -13.89
N THR A 120 -26.82 -1.44 -13.69
CA THR A 120 -27.33 -0.87 -12.44
C THR A 120 -28.85 -0.96 -12.31
N ILE A 121 -29.55 -1.19 -13.42
CA ILE A 121 -31.03 -1.34 -13.45
C ILE A 121 -31.38 -2.80 -13.15
N ALA A 122 -30.76 -3.75 -13.86
CA ALA A 122 -31.01 -5.18 -13.67
C ALA A 122 -30.30 -5.76 -12.43
N GLY A 123 -29.34 -5.05 -11.85
CA GLY A 123 -28.56 -5.51 -10.72
C GLY A 123 -27.59 -6.65 -11.04
N GLN A 124 -27.11 -6.73 -12.28
CA GLN A 124 -26.29 -7.86 -12.77
C GLN A 124 -24.86 -7.45 -13.05
N VAL A 125 -23.92 -8.38 -12.77
CA VAL A 125 -22.50 -8.26 -13.11
C VAL A 125 -22.16 -9.24 -14.22
N THR A 126 -21.56 -8.74 -15.29
CA THR A 126 -21.15 -9.56 -16.46
C THR A 126 -19.71 -9.26 -16.82
N LYS A 127 -18.87 -10.30 -16.98
CA LYS A 127 -17.56 -10.14 -17.61
C LYS A 127 -17.75 -9.93 -19.11
N VAL A 128 -17.31 -8.78 -19.63
CA VAL A 128 -17.54 -8.38 -21.04
C VAL A 128 -16.29 -8.46 -21.89
N ALA A 129 -15.10 -8.41 -21.31
CA ALA A 129 -13.84 -8.61 -22.02
C ALA A 129 -12.73 -9.08 -21.07
N GLU A 130 -11.66 -9.62 -21.67
CA GLU A 130 -10.38 -9.95 -21.03
C GLU A 130 -9.25 -9.52 -21.96
N TYR A 131 -8.21 -8.90 -21.40
CA TYR A 131 -7.08 -8.41 -22.16
C TYR A 131 -5.81 -9.20 -21.81
N PRO A 132 -4.86 -9.31 -22.77
CA PRO A 132 -3.62 -10.09 -22.55
C PRO A 132 -2.61 -9.38 -21.61
N ASP A 133 -2.86 -8.12 -21.28
CA ASP A 133 -2.01 -7.31 -20.43
C ASP A 133 -2.20 -7.66 -18.94
N HIS A 134 -1.35 -7.12 -18.06
CA HIS A 134 -1.31 -7.56 -16.66
C HIS A 134 -2.42 -6.94 -15.79
N TYR A 135 -2.69 -5.61 -15.93
CA TYR A 135 -3.72 -4.90 -15.16
C TYR A 135 -4.44 -3.84 -15.99
N ILE A 136 -5.68 -3.52 -15.62
CA ILE A 136 -6.35 -2.29 -16.03
C ILE A 136 -6.11 -1.23 -14.94
N TRP A 137 -5.33 -0.19 -15.26
CA TRP A 137 -5.00 0.88 -14.32
C TRP A 137 -5.98 2.05 -14.34
N THR A 138 -6.52 2.35 -15.50
CA THR A 138 -7.32 3.55 -15.72
C THR A 138 -8.35 3.31 -16.81
N MET A 139 -9.48 3.98 -16.71
CA MET A 139 -10.56 3.92 -17.69
C MET A 139 -11.23 5.27 -17.85
N ALA A 140 -11.72 5.54 -19.05
CA ALA A 140 -12.60 6.66 -19.38
C ALA A 140 -13.62 6.24 -20.42
N SER A 141 -14.78 6.87 -20.42
CA SER A 141 -15.75 6.77 -21.50
C SER A 141 -15.67 8.01 -22.40
N SER A 142 -15.94 7.83 -23.68
CA SER A 142 -16.12 8.92 -24.63
C SER A 142 -17.59 9.33 -24.75
N PRO A 143 -17.89 10.51 -25.33
CA PRO A 143 -19.26 10.98 -25.49
C PRO A 143 -20.15 10.05 -26.33
N ASP A 144 -19.58 9.33 -27.31
CA ASP A 144 -20.28 8.34 -28.14
C ASP A 144 -20.43 6.95 -27.47
N GLY A 145 -20.09 6.83 -26.16
CA GLY A 145 -20.35 5.65 -25.35
C GLY A 145 -19.34 4.51 -25.47
N LYS A 146 -18.14 4.76 -26.00
CA LYS A 146 -17.05 3.78 -25.97
C LYS A 146 -16.26 3.86 -24.68
N VAL A 147 -15.67 2.74 -24.28
CA VAL A 147 -14.83 2.63 -23.08
C VAL A 147 -13.37 2.50 -23.49
N TYR A 148 -12.52 3.37 -22.97
CA TYR A 148 -11.07 3.33 -23.18
C TYR A 148 -10.38 2.87 -21.91
N LEU A 149 -9.39 1.98 -22.07
CA LEU A 149 -8.66 1.34 -20.98
C LEU A 149 -7.17 1.58 -21.17
N GLY A 150 -6.51 2.00 -20.10
CA GLY A 150 -5.07 2.04 -19.99
C GLY A 150 -4.58 0.88 -19.14
N THR A 151 -3.63 0.09 -19.68
CA THR A 151 -3.13 -1.14 -19.05
C THR A 151 -1.67 -1.02 -18.61
N SER A 152 -1.16 -2.07 -17.99
CA SER A 152 0.26 -2.19 -17.67
C SER A 152 0.83 -3.52 -18.10
N GLU A 153 2.12 -3.50 -18.39
CA GLU A 153 3.02 -4.60 -18.72
C GLU A 153 2.50 -5.51 -19.86
N PRO A 154 2.55 -5.00 -21.09
CA PRO A 154 3.01 -3.70 -21.56
C PRO A 154 1.91 -2.62 -21.45
N GLY A 155 2.31 -1.34 -21.32
CA GLY A 155 1.37 -0.22 -21.26
C GLY A 155 0.67 0.01 -22.60
N ARG A 156 -0.56 -0.47 -22.75
CA ARG A 156 -1.38 -0.32 -23.96
C ARG A 156 -2.63 0.50 -23.71
N VAL A 157 -3.20 1.01 -24.77
CA VAL A 157 -4.55 1.57 -24.79
C VAL A 157 -5.46 0.66 -25.59
N TRP A 158 -6.57 0.27 -24.97
CA TRP A 158 -7.64 -0.49 -25.61
C TRP A 158 -8.91 0.34 -25.71
N GLU A 159 -9.68 0.11 -26.77
CA GLU A 159 -11.05 0.58 -26.94
C GLU A 159 -11.98 -0.61 -26.81
N TYR A 160 -13.03 -0.51 -26.00
CA TYR A 160 -14.14 -1.46 -25.93
C TYR A 160 -15.41 -0.73 -26.39
N ASP A 161 -16.14 -1.34 -27.31
CA ASP A 161 -17.42 -0.84 -27.82
C ASP A 161 -18.59 -1.62 -27.18
N PRO A 162 -19.33 -1.02 -26.23
CA PRO A 162 -20.45 -1.68 -25.58
C PRO A 162 -21.59 -2.07 -26.54
N ALA A 163 -21.75 -1.36 -27.64
CA ALA A 163 -22.82 -1.62 -28.60
C ALA A 163 -22.59 -2.90 -29.43
N THR A 164 -21.33 -3.23 -29.69
CA THR A 164 -20.95 -4.41 -30.48
C THR A 164 -20.33 -5.53 -29.64
N GLY A 165 -19.91 -5.22 -28.41
CA GLY A 165 -19.18 -6.15 -27.56
C GLY A 165 -17.74 -6.43 -28.03
N THR A 166 -17.16 -5.59 -28.88
CA THR A 166 -15.84 -5.82 -29.48
C THR A 166 -14.77 -4.90 -28.88
N SER A 167 -13.53 -5.36 -28.91
CA SER A 167 -12.37 -4.57 -28.48
C SER A 167 -11.41 -4.30 -29.63
N ARG A 168 -10.75 -3.13 -29.60
CA ARG A 168 -9.71 -2.71 -30.55
C ARG A 168 -8.44 -2.32 -29.80
N ASP A 169 -7.29 -2.87 -30.18
CA ASP A 169 -5.97 -2.48 -29.66
C ASP A 169 -5.49 -1.20 -30.36
N LEU A 170 -5.29 -0.13 -29.60
CA LEU A 170 -4.67 1.11 -30.06
C LEU A 170 -3.13 1.11 -29.88
N GLY A 171 -2.59 0.01 -29.32
CA GLY A 171 -1.17 -0.24 -29.12
C GLY A 171 -0.57 0.54 -27.95
N GLN A 172 0.76 0.46 -27.84
CA GLN A 172 1.51 1.24 -26.86
C GLN A 172 1.58 2.71 -27.27
N PRO A 173 1.12 3.66 -26.44
CA PRO A 173 1.24 5.08 -26.75
C PRO A 173 2.69 5.55 -26.80
N ALA A 174 3.54 5.09 -25.86
CA ALA A 174 4.96 5.34 -25.80
C ALA A 174 5.72 4.00 -25.78
N PRO A 175 6.44 3.63 -26.85
CA PRO A 175 7.16 2.38 -26.92
C PRO A 175 8.22 2.25 -25.83
N GLY A 176 8.24 1.09 -25.16
CA GLY A 176 9.18 0.80 -24.05
C GLY A 176 8.65 1.18 -22.67
N GLU A 177 7.58 1.98 -22.58
CA GLU A 177 6.96 2.30 -21.30
C GLU A 177 5.97 1.20 -20.86
N ALA A 178 6.01 0.87 -19.57
CA ALA A 178 5.24 -0.25 -19.04
C ALA A 178 3.82 0.13 -18.57
N TYR A 179 3.50 1.44 -18.43
CA TYR A 179 2.28 1.85 -17.75
C TYR A 179 1.54 2.97 -18.47
N VAL A 180 0.24 2.77 -18.74
CA VAL A 180 -0.73 3.85 -18.98
C VAL A 180 -1.45 4.12 -17.66
N ARG A 181 -1.14 5.25 -17.01
CA ARG A 181 -1.58 5.56 -15.63
C ARG A 181 -2.80 6.44 -15.55
N SER A 182 -3.05 7.22 -16.57
CA SER A 182 -4.23 8.08 -16.66
C SER A 182 -4.75 8.14 -18.08
N ILE A 183 -6.06 8.26 -18.25
CA ILE A 183 -6.72 8.30 -19.55
C ILE A 183 -7.92 9.23 -19.51
N GLN A 184 -8.16 9.95 -20.62
CA GLN A 184 -9.37 10.68 -20.90
C GLN A 184 -9.71 10.52 -22.39
N ALA A 185 -10.96 10.70 -22.77
CA ALA A 185 -11.38 10.61 -24.18
C ALA A 185 -12.44 11.65 -24.51
N ASP A 186 -12.27 12.34 -25.65
CA ASP A 186 -13.29 13.17 -26.27
C ASP A 186 -13.77 12.57 -27.59
N ASP A 187 -14.45 13.35 -28.42
CA ASP A 187 -14.96 12.88 -29.71
C ASP A 187 -13.86 12.53 -30.72
N THR A 188 -12.67 13.11 -30.58
CA THR A 188 -11.58 12.98 -31.56
C THR A 188 -10.42 12.17 -31.03
N TYR A 189 -10.02 12.39 -29.77
CA TYR A 189 -8.79 11.85 -29.21
C TYR A 189 -9.02 11.03 -27.94
N VAL A 190 -8.13 10.06 -27.74
CA VAL A 190 -7.84 9.49 -26.42
C VAL A 190 -6.53 10.09 -25.94
N TYR A 191 -6.54 10.64 -24.73
CA TYR A 191 -5.37 11.20 -24.07
C TYR A 191 -4.85 10.23 -23.05
N ALA A 192 -3.58 9.83 -23.15
CA ALA A 192 -2.94 8.85 -22.29
C ALA A 192 -1.76 9.46 -21.54
N GLY A 193 -1.78 9.39 -20.23
CA GLY A 193 -0.67 9.77 -19.35
C GLY A 193 0.14 8.53 -18.95
N ILE A 194 1.45 8.60 -19.15
CA ILE A 194 2.38 7.47 -19.16
C ILE A 194 3.44 7.65 -18.06
N GLY A 195 4.11 6.55 -17.68
CA GLY A 195 5.32 6.42 -16.89
C GLY A 195 5.93 5.00 -17.01
N ALA A 196 7.16 4.79 -16.55
CA ALA A 196 8.04 5.54 -15.63
C ALA A 196 8.80 6.75 -16.19
N ASN A 197 8.87 6.95 -17.51
CA ASN A 197 9.23 8.25 -18.08
C ASN A 197 7.94 8.94 -18.52
N ALA A 198 7.76 10.20 -18.12
CA ALA A 198 6.51 10.88 -18.35
C ALA A 198 6.26 11.15 -19.85
N HIS A 199 5.09 10.76 -20.34
CA HIS A 199 4.54 11.16 -21.62
C HIS A 199 3.07 11.54 -21.47
N LEU A 200 2.60 12.45 -22.32
CA LEU A 200 1.19 12.77 -22.49
C LEU A 200 0.85 12.66 -23.97
N ILE A 201 0.24 11.54 -24.33
CA ILE A 201 0.01 11.21 -25.74
C ILE A 201 -1.46 11.40 -26.11
N ALA A 202 -1.71 12.15 -27.18
CA ALA A 202 -3.00 12.16 -27.85
C ALA A 202 -3.00 11.09 -28.94
N ILE A 203 -4.01 10.20 -28.94
CA ILE A 203 -4.23 9.14 -29.94
C ILE A 203 -5.49 9.50 -30.70
N ASP A 204 -5.40 9.72 -32.00
CA ASP A 204 -6.59 9.91 -32.85
C ASP A 204 -7.43 8.62 -32.82
N ARG A 205 -8.68 8.74 -32.40
CA ARG A 205 -9.59 7.59 -32.20
C ARG A 205 -9.89 6.84 -33.49
N ARG A 206 -9.91 7.52 -34.61
CA ARG A 206 -10.21 6.96 -35.92
C ARG A 206 -8.99 6.31 -36.56
N THR A 207 -7.85 7.02 -36.60
CA THR A 207 -6.65 6.59 -37.31
C THR A 207 -5.65 5.83 -36.45
N GLY A 208 -5.66 6.02 -35.13
CA GLY A 208 -4.67 5.51 -34.21
C GLY A 208 -3.36 6.29 -34.21
N GLU A 209 -3.29 7.43 -34.95
CA GLU A 209 -2.11 8.29 -34.97
C GLU A 209 -1.83 8.86 -33.58
N LYS A 210 -0.55 8.89 -33.18
CA LYS A 210 -0.08 9.29 -31.85
C LYS A 210 0.72 10.58 -31.93
N ARG A 211 0.43 11.52 -31.01
CA ARG A 211 1.13 12.79 -30.89
C ARG A 211 1.49 13.10 -29.45
N GLU A 212 2.75 13.43 -29.20
CA GLU A 212 3.22 13.90 -27.89
C GLU A 212 2.69 15.30 -27.61
N LEU A 213 2.12 15.48 -26.41
CA LEU A 213 1.63 16.77 -25.92
C LEU A 213 2.43 17.27 -24.72
N LEU A 214 3.28 16.42 -24.11
CA LEU A 214 4.05 16.82 -22.93
C LEU A 214 5.07 17.90 -23.29
N PRO A 215 5.06 19.06 -22.62
CA PRO A 215 6.05 20.10 -22.88
C PRO A 215 7.46 19.65 -22.51
N ALA A 216 8.45 20.01 -23.33
CA ALA A 216 9.86 19.66 -23.10
C ALA A 216 10.39 20.10 -21.73
N ALA A 217 9.86 21.20 -21.17
CA ALA A 217 10.24 21.71 -19.86
C ALA A 217 9.91 20.77 -18.68
N VAL A 218 9.06 19.77 -18.89
CA VAL A 218 8.65 18.79 -17.88
C VAL A 218 8.84 17.34 -18.36
N ALA A 219 9.54 17.13 -19.46
CA ALA A 219 9.80 15.79 -20.02
C ALA A 219 10.75 14.93 -19.16
N ASP A 220 11.43 15.53 -18.19
CA ASP A 220 12.30 14.84 -17.22
C ASP A 220 11.54 14.34 -15.96
N ARG A 221 10.20 14.41 -15.95
CA ARG A 221 9.38 13.89 -14.87
C ARG A 221 9.15 12.38 -15.03
N ASP A 222 8.77 11.73 -13.92
CA ASP A 222 8.59 10.28 -13.93
C ASP A 222 7.22 9.87 -14.50
N TRP A 223 6.14 10.62 -14.23
CA TRP A 223 4.77 10.17 -14.52
C TRP A 223 3.83 11.32 -14.86
N VAL A 224 2.86 11.06 -15.75
CA VAL A 224 1.56 11.72 -15.78
C VAL A 224 0.54 10.74 -15.19
N SER A 225 0.40 10.75 -13.86
CA SER A 225 -0.25 9.68 -13.11
C SER A 225 -1.76 9.84 -12.93
N SER A 226 -2.28 11.04 -13.13
CA SER A 226 -3.71 11.36 -13.05
C SER A 226 -4.05 12.42 -14.09
N MET A 227 -5.31 12.48 -14.52
CA MET A 227 -5.73 13.39 -15.58
C MET A 227 -7.18 13.85 -15.39
N GLY A 228 -7.39 15.16 -15.56
CA GLY A 228 -8.69 15.80 -15.72
C GLY A 228 -8.81 16.43 -17.10
N MET A 229 -10.02 16.49 -17.62
CA MET A 229 -10.31 17.05 -18.94
C MET A 229 -11.56 17.92 -18.92
N SER A 230 -11.54 19.02 -19.68
CA SER A 230 -12.72 19.78 -20.10
C SER A 230 -12.79 19.84 -21.62
N GLU A 231 -13.72 20.60 -22.17
CA GLU A 231 -13.78 20.85 -23.61
C GLU A 231 -12.51 21.50 -24.13
N THR A 232 -11.91 22.42 -23.37
CA THR A 232 -10.79 23.25 -23.78
C THR A 232 -9.43 22.89 -23.18
N HIS A 233 -9.40 22.25 -22.01
CA HIS A 233 -8.16 22.00 -21.27
C HIS A 233 -7.97 20.53 -20.91
N LEU A 234 -6.70 20.15 -20.78
CA LEU A 234 -6.23 18.97 -20.07
C LEU A 234 -5.44 19.40 -18.84
N ALA A 235 -5.58 18.64 -17.76
CA ALA A 235 -4.74 18.80 -16.58
C ALA A 235 -4.16 17.44 -16.18
N GLY A 236 -2.83 17.36 -16.08
CA GLY A 236 -2.09 16.14 -15.73
C GLY A 236 -1.41 16.28 -14.38
N GLY A 237 -1.68 15.35 -13.46
CA GLY A 237 -0.95 15.26 -12.21
C GLY A 237 0.40 14.59 -12.43
N MET A 238 1.48 15.29 -12.10
CA MET A 238 2.85 14.85 -12.33
C MET A 238 3.50 14.38 -11.02
N ASN A 239 4.34 13.40 -11.12
CA ASN A 239 5.23 12.94 -10.05
C ASN A 239 6.63 13.44 -10.41
N SER A 240 7.43 13.54 -9.59
CA SER A 240 8.00 13.41 -8.30
C SER A 240 8.17 14.76 -7.57
N LEU A 241 7.71 15.84 -8.18
CA LEU A 241 7.86 17.21 -7.66
C LEU A 241 6.54 17.83 -7.16
N GLY A 242 5.42 17.09 -7.18
CA GLY A 242 4.11 17.60 -6.76
C GLY A 242 3.61 18.74 -7.68
N GLU A 243 3.68 18.53 -8.99
CA GLU A 243 3.32 19.50 -10.01
C GLU A 243 2.04 19.06 -10.74
N LEU A 244 1.21 20.05 -11.08
CA LEU A 244 0.05 19.91 -11.95
C LEU A 244 0.38 20.62 -13.27
N LEU A 245 0.39 19.88 -14.37
CA LEU A 245 0.43 20.44 -15.72
C LEU A 245 -0.99 20.79 -16.14
N VAL A 246 -1.20 22.02 -16.62
CA VAL A 246 -2.47 22.45 -17.23
C VAL A 246 -2.15 22.97 -18.62
N LEU A 247 -2.82 22.47 -19.66
CA LEU A 247 -2.59 22.90 -21.05
C LEU A 247 -3.91 23.04 -21.81
N GLU A 248 -3.89 23.90 -22.86
CA GLU A 248 -4.98 24.05 -23.79
C GLU A 248 -4.95 22.92 -24.85
N LYS A 249 -6.06 22.22 -25.07
CA LYS A 249 -6.14 21.10 -26.04
C LYS A 249 -5.86 21.52 -27.47
N ALA A 250 -6.35 22.71 -27.87
CA ALA A 250 -6.17 23.26 -29.21
C ALA A 250 -4.76 23.82 -29.45
N ALA A 251 -4.06 24.23 -28.38
CA ALA A 251 -2.76 24.85 -28.43
C ALA A 251 -1.88 24.35 -27.26
N PRO A 252 -1.37 23.12 -27.29
CA PRO A 252 -0.66 22.50 -26.16
C PRO A 252 0.62 23.22 -25.74
N GLN A 253 1.17 24.10 -26.58
CA GLN A 253 2.26 25.00 -26.23
C GLN A 253 1.84 26.07 -25.20
N ASN A 254 0.53 26.33 -25.06
CA ASN A 254 -0.03 27.18 -24.01
C ASN A 254 -0.27 26.32 -22.79
N TYR A 255 0.68 26.32 -21.88
CA TYR A 255 0.58 25.49 -20.66
C TYR A 255 1.07 26.24 -19.43
N LYS A 256 0.66 25.72 -18.26
CA LYS A 256 1.12 26.14 -16.94
C LYS A 256 1.57 24.92 -16.14
N VAL A 257 2.59 25.12 -15.32
CA VAL A 257 3.01 24.15 -14.31
C VAL A 257 2.73 24.75 -12.94
N VAL A 258 1.78 24.15 -12.23
CA VAL A 258 1.30 24.63 -10.93
C VAL A 258 1.91 23.76 -9.85
N LYS A 259 2.68 24.36 -8.94
CA LYS A 259 3.32 23.67 -7.83
C LYS A 259 2.37 23.57 -6.64
N ALA A 260 2.11 22.36 -6.15
CA ALA A 260 1.41 22.14 -4.88
C ALA A 260 2.22 22.72 -3.71
N THR A 261 1.54 23.39 -2.77
CA THR A 261 2.19 24.21 -1.75
C THR A 261 2.44 23.53 -0.41
N ALA A 262 1.80 22.37 -0.15
CA ALA A 262 2.06 21.63 1.07
C ALA A 262 3.49 21.09 1.11
N ALA A 263 4.10 21.14 2.28
CA ALA A 263 5.49 20.74 2.47
C ALA A 263 5.69 19.23 2.14
N GLY A 264 6.70 18.95 1.32
CA GLY A 264 7.07 17.58 0.94
C GLY A 264 6.13 16.92 -0.07
N GLU A 265 5.23 17.68 -0.72
CA GLU A 265 4.38 17.16 -1.77
C GLU A 265 5.19 16.69 -2.96
N LYS A 266 4.92 15.46 -3.42
CA LYS A 266 5.65 14.84 -4.53
C LYS A 266 4.75 14.36 -5.66
N TYR A 267 3.52 13.96 -5.34
CA TYR A 267 2.63 13.35 -6.31
C TYR A 267 1.31 14.09 -6.35
N ILE A 268 0.77 14.30 -7.54
CA ILE A 268 -0.62 14.72 -7.74
C ILE A 268 -1.39 13.48 -8.21
N VAL A 269 -2.20 12.92 -7.33
CA VAL A 269 -2.73 11.55 -7.48
C VAL A 269 -4.14 11.46 -8.04
N ALA A 270 -4.90 12.56 -8.00
CA ALA A 270 -6.22 12.67 -8.59
C ALA A 270 -6.46 14.08 -9.10
N VAL A 271 -7.08 14.21 -10.27
CA VAL A 271 -7.35 15.49 -10.95
C VAL A 271 -8.75 15.47 -11.55
N LEU A 272 -9.47 16.56 -11.40
CA LEU A 272 -10.76 16.82 -12.05
C LEU A 272 -10.78 18.28 -12.56
N ILE A 273 -11.23 18.51 -13.78
CA ILE A 273 -11.60 19.86 -14.25
C ILE A 273 -13.13 19.99 -14.18
N HIS A 274 -13.60 20.99 -13.45
CA HIS A 274 -15.04 21.27 -13.29
C HIS A 274 -15.28 22.76 -13.00
N ASP A 275 -16.26 23.35 -13.67
CA ASP A 275 -16.72 24.75 -13.49
C ASP A 275 -15.57 25.78 -13.45
N GLY A 276 -14.62 25.70 -14.41
CA GLY A 276 -13.52 26.64 -14.53
C GLY A 276 -12.38 26.41 -13.51
N TYR A 277 -12.47 25.39 -12.69
CA TYR A 277 -11.43 24.99 -11.74
C TYR A 277 -10.81 23.65 -12.08
N VAL A 278 -9.55 23.48 -11.73
CA VAL A 278 -8.88 22.19 -11.63
C VAL A 278 -8.83 21.83 -10.14
N TYR A 279 -9.57 20.81 -9.74
CA TYR A 279 -9.50 20.21 -8.40
C TYR A 279 -8.47 19.09 -8.41
N PHE A 280 -7.59 19.05 -7.41
CA PHE A 280 -6.59 18.00 -7.34
C PHE A 280 -6.17 17.68 -5.92
N ALA A 281 -5.66 16.46 -5.72
CA ALA A 281 -5.16 16.00 -4.43
C ALA A 281 -3.68 15.66 -4.50
N GLY A 282 -2.95 16.12 -3.50
CA GLY A 282 -1.52 15.89 -3.36
C GLY A 282 -1.19 14.71 -2.43
N ARG A 283 0.03 14.21 -2.54
CA ARG A 283 0.59 13.17 -1.70
C ARG A 283 2.06 13.45 -1.40
N PRO A 284 2.55 13.31 -0.15
CA PRO A 284 1.98 12.54 0.95
C PRO A 284 1.09 13.32 1.90
N SER A 285 0.85 14.62 1.71
CA SER A 285 0.12 15.41 2.68
C SER A 285 -1.38 15.08 2.76
N GLY A 286 -1.97 14.55 1.68
CA GLY A 286 -3.41 14.40 1.53
C GLY A 286 -4.14 15.72 1.29
N THR A 287 -3.41 16.80 1.02
CA THR A 287 -4.00 18.13 0.82
C THR A 287 -4.82 18.17 -0.46
N PHE A 288 -6.02 18.73 -0.34
CA PHE A 288 -6.94 18.99 -1.43
C PHE A 288 -6.85 20.44 -1.86
N TYR A 289 -6.76 20.66 -3.17
CA TYR A 289 -6.53 21.96 -3.79
C TYR A 289 -7.56 22.24 -4.86
N ARG A 290 -7.71 23.54 -5.19
CA ARG A 290 -8.29 23.96 -6.47
C ARG A 290 -7.44 25.05 -7.12
N TYR A 291 -7.38 25.01 -8.44
CA TYR A 291 -6.71 26.02 -9.27
C TYR A 291 -7.70 26.60 -10.27
N HIS A 292 -7.86 27.91 -10.28
CA HIS A 292 -8.80 28.58 -11.18
C HIS A 292 -8.16 28.84 -12.54
N LEU A 293 -8.72 28.30 -13.61
CA LEU A 293 -8.14 28.35 -14.96
C LEU A 293 -7.94 29.76 -15.49
N ALA A 294 -8.91 30.68 -15.29
CA ALA A 294 -8.82 32.04 -15.84
C ALA A 294 -7.99 33.01 -14.98
N THR A 295 -8.01 32.88 -13.66
CA THR A 295 -7.28 33.80 -12.76
C THR A 295 -5.94 33.26 -12.31
N GLU A 296 -5.64 31.99 -12.63
CA GLU A 296 -4.40 31.30 -12.26
C GLU A 296 -4.18 31.21 -10.74
N LYS A 297 -5.23 31.37 -9.94
CA LYS A 297 -5.14 31.34 -8.48
C LYS A 297 -5.20 29.91 -7.96
N LEU A 298 -4.19 29.53 -7.18
CA LEU A 298 -4.16 28.28 -6.42
C LEU A 298 -4.70 28.50 -5.01
N GLU A 299 -5.61 27.63 -4.57
CA GLU A 299 -6.18 27.64 -3.23
C GLU A 299 -6.03 26.28 -2.58
N VAL A 300 -5.66 26.30 -1.29
CA VAL A 300 -5.64 25.11 -0.43
C VAL A 300 -7.01 24.98 0.22
N LEU A 301 -7.70 23.87 0.00
CA LEU A 301 -9.04 23.62 0.54
C LEU A 301 -9.00 22.90 1.89
N GLY A 302 -7.91 22.15 2.17
CA GLY A 302 -7.70 21.45 3.43
C GLY A 302 -7.23 20.01 3.24
N VAL A 303 -7.22 19.24 4.33
CA VAL A 303 -6.98 17.79 4.34
C VAL A 303 -8.32 17.14 4.73
N PRO A 304 -9.02 16.47 3.79
CA PRO A 304 -10.38 15.98 4.04
C PRO A 304 -10.45 14.89 5.11
N TYR A 305 -9.46 14.01 5.09
CA TYR A 305 -9.33 12.88 6.00
C TYR A 305 -7.85 12.59 6.22
N PHE A 306 -7.48 11.91 7.31
CA PHE A 306 -6.05 11.67 7.64
C PHE A 306 -5.31 10.82 6.61
N GLU A 307 -6.01 10.09 5.75
CA GLU A 307 -5.41 9.29 4.68
C GLU A 307 -4.96 10.18 3.53
N ALA A 308 -3.70 10.06 3.16
CA ALA A 308 -3.09 10.94 2.15
C ALA A 308 -3.39 10.53 0.70
N LEU A 309 -4.09 9.43 0.46
CA LEU A 309 -4.29 8.89 -0.88
C LEU A 309 -5.74 9.07 -1.35
N THR A 310 -5.92 10.05 -2.23
CA THR A 310 -7.16 10.22 -2.99
C THR A 310 -7.01 9.53 -4.34
N HIS A 311 -7.90 8.60 -4.67
CA HIS A 311 -7.82 7.80 -5.89
C HIS A 311 -8.58 8.42 -7.06
N ARG A 312 -9.70 9.07 -6.78
CA ARG A 312 -10.59 9.67 -7.78
C ARG A 312 -11.23 10.93 -7.22
N ILE A 313 -11.43 11.93 -8.06
CA ILE A 313 -12.25 13.11 -7.77
C ILE A 313 -13.38 13.14 -8.80
N LEU A 314 -14.60 13.36 -8.34
CA LEU A 314 -15.83 13.37 -9.14
C LEU A 314 -16.64 14.62 -8.82
N ALA A 315 -17.37 15.16 -9.82
CA ALA A 315 -18.39 16.18 -9.59
C ALA A 315 -19.77 15.56 -9.68
N HIS A 316 -20.64 15.90 -8.74
CA HIS A 316 -22.03 15.48 -8.73
C HIS A 316 -22.89 16.50 -8.01
N GLU A 317 -24.00 16.94 -8.64
CA GLU A 317 -24.97 17.89 -8.09
C GLU A 317 -24.34 19.13 -7.43
N GLY A 318 -23.38 19.78 -8.13
CA GLY A 318 -22.71 20.98 -7.66
C GLY A 318 -21.70 20.79 -6.54
N ARG A 319 -21.42 19.55 -6.13
CA ARG A 319 -20.44 19.18 -5.13
C ARG A 319 -19.29 18.38 -5.74
N ILE A 320 -18.15 18.39 -5.04
CA ILE A 320 -16.96 17.63 -5.42
C ILE A 320 -16.75 16.50 -4.42
N TYR A 321 -16.65 15.29 -4.91
CA TYR A 321 -16.43 14.07 -4.13
C TYR A 321 -15.05 13.50 -4.40
N GLY A 322 -14.38 13.02 -3.36
CA GLY A 322 -13.10 12.34 -3.52
C GLY A 322 -13.10 10.97 -2.87
N ILE A 323 -12.70 9.95 -3.61
CA ILE A 323 -12.57 8.57 -3.12
C ILE A 323 -11.21 8.42 -2.46
N GLN A 324 -11.17 8.13 -1.18
CA GLN A 324 -9.98 7.80 -0.38
C GLN A 324 -10.00 6.34 0.06
N ASP A 325 -8.96 5.89 0.75
CA ASP A 325 -8.84 4.48 1.13
C ASP A 325 -10.00 3.96 1.98
N SER A 326 -10.51 4.74 2.94
CA SER A 326 -11.62 4.29 3.80
C SER A 326 -12.82 5.23 3.78
N ALA A 327 -12.71 6.34 3.09
CA ALA A 327 -13.72 7.40 3.13
C ALA A 327 -13.97 8.01 1.75
N VAL A 328 -15.12 8.65 1.64
CA VAL A 328 -15.45 9.55 0.55
C VAL A 328 -15.56 10.94 1.14
N PHE A 329 -14.70 11.87 0.73
CA PHE A 329 -14.87 13.26 1.13
C PHE A 329 -15.85 14.00 0.22
N VAL A 330 -16.46 15.04 0.76
CA VAL A 330 -17.40 15.88 0.05
C VAL A 330 -17.01 17.34 0.28
N TYR A 331 -16.74 18.06 -0.80
CA TYR A 331 -16.51 19.49 -0.78
C TYR A 331 -17.67 20.21 -1.45
N ASP A 332 -18.21 21.20 -0.77
CA ASP A 332 -19.26 22.08 -1.29
C ASP A 332 -18.63 23.42 -1.70
N PRO A 333 -18.50 23.71 -3.02
CA PRO A 333 -17.93 24.97 -3.47
C PRO A 333 -18.70 26.23 -3.08
N ALA A 334 -20.01 26.10 -2.83
CA ALA A 334 -20.86 27.24 -2.47
C ALA A 334 -20.64 27.71 -1.02
N THR A 335 -20.38 26.77 -0.11
CA THR A 335 -20.17 27.05 1.33
C THR A 335 -18.70 26.97 1.74
N GLY A 336 -17.87 26.30 0.97
CA GLY A 336 -16.48 25.97 1.30
C GLY A 336 -16.36 24.86 2.34
N SER A 337 -17.45 24.15 2.69
CA SER A 337 -17.38 23.04 3.63
C SER A 337 -16.65 21.85 3.02
N LEU A 338 -15.87 21.16 3.84
CA LEU A 338 -15.11 19.95 3.50
C LEU A 338 -15.36 18.91 4.57
N ASP A 339 -16.14 17.88 4.24
CA ASP A 339 -16.57 16.82 5.12
C ASP A 339 -16.20 15.45 4.53
N TYR A 340 -16.38 14.37 5.29
CA TYR A 340 -16.19 13.02 4.79
C TYR A 340 -17.21 12.02 5.34
N VAL A 341 -17.41 10.94 4.59
CA VAL A 341 -18.28 9.80 4.96
C VAL A 341 -17.45 8.53 4.91
N ASN A 342 -17.42 7.78 6.02
CA ASN A 342 -16.82 6.44 6.05
C ASN A 342 -17.85 5.42 5.54
N LEU A 343 -17.63 4.84 4.37
CA LEU A 343 -18.59 3.94 3.73
C LEU A 343 -18.77 2.63 4.50
N VAL A 344 -17.78 2.15 5.25
CA VAL A 344 -17.92 0.95 6.09
C VAL A 344 -18.96 1.20 7.19
N GLN A 345 -18.97 2.40 7.79
CA GLN A 345 -19.99 2.80 8.76
C GLN A 345 -21.37 3.00 8.14
N ARG A 346 -21.46 3.10 6.82
CA ARG A 346 -22.71 3.21 6.04
C ARG A 346 -23.12 1.88 5.41
N GLY A 347 -22.50 0.76 5.80
CA GLY A 347 -22.87 -0.58 5.33
C GLY A 347 -22.03 -1.11 4.18
N PHE A 348 -20.94 -0.44 3.75
CA PHE A 348 -20.02 -1.03 2.79
C PHE A 348 -19.43 -2.32 3.34
N LYS A 349 -19.40 -3.38 2.53
CA LYS A 349 -18.93 -4.70 2.92
C LYS A 349 -17.47 -4.62 3.40
N ALA A 350 -17.31 -4.64 4.71
CA ALA A 350 -16.00 -4.77 5.34
C ALA A 350 -15.64 -6.25 5.34
N ALA A 351 -14.78 -6.65 4.43
CA ALA A 351 -14.15 -7.96 4.46
C ALA A 351 -12.66 -7.77 4.71
N PRO A 352 -11.97 -8.73 5.31
CA PRO A 352 -10.54 -8.61 5.54
C PRO A 352 -9.81 -8.37 4.22
N GLU A 353 -9.10 -7.25 4.11
CA GLU A 353 -8.19 -7.01 2.99
C GLU A 353 -7.00 -7.97 3.04
N GLU A 354 -6.26 -8.10 1.94
CA GLU A 354 -5.01 -8.88 1.94
C GLU A 354 -3.96 -8.19 2.78
N PRO A 355 -3.51 -8.83 3.89
CA PRO A 355 -2.48 -8.25 4.74
C PRO A 355 -1.13 -8.20 4.02
N MET A 356 -0.31 -7.22 4.41
CA MET A 356 1.02 -6.99 3.85
C MET A 356 2.12 -7.22 4.88
N SER A 357 1.79 -7.10 6.16
CA SER A 357 2.72 -7.30 7.27
C SER A 357 1.98 -7.75 8.52
N VAL A 358 2.69 -8.40 9.42
CA VAL A 358 2.22 -8.79 10.75
C VAL A 358 3.36 -8.64 11.74
N HIS A 359 3.06 -8.12 12.94
CA HIS A 359 4.05 -7.93 14.01
C HIS A 359 3.39 -8.03 15.39
N SER A 360 4.10 -8.57 16.38
CA SER A 360 3.65 -8.64 17.77
C SER A 360 4.58 -7.86 18.69
N ASP A 361 4.01 -7.02 19.55
CA ASP A 361 4.72 -6.37 20.67
C ASP A 361 4.55 -7.14 21.99
N GLY A 362 3.86 -8.30 21.96
CA GLY A 362 3.56 -9.15 23.11
C GLY A 362 2.23 -8.82 23.80
N ARG A 363 1.66 -7.66 23.57
CA ARG A 363 0.33 -7.25 24.05
C ARG A 363 -0.66 -7.07 22.90
N ARG A 364 -0.13 -6.67 21.76
CA ARG A 364 -0.90 -6.38 20.54
C ARG A 364 -0.27 -7.07 19.35
N VAL A 365 -1.11 -7.34 18.36
CA VAL A 365 -0.66 -7.73 17.03
C VAL A 365 -1.09 -6.66 16.04
N TYR A 366 -0.13 -6.15 15.30
CA TYR A 366 -0.32 -5.19 14.23
C TYR A 366 -0.40 -5.92 12.91
N VAL A 367 -1.39 -5.59 12.10
CA VAL A 367 -1.56 -6.13 10.74
C VAL A 367 -1.63 -4.97 9.77
N GLY A 368 -0.65 -4.87 8.89
CA GLY A 368 -0.62 -3.84 7.84
C GLY A 368 -1.39 -4.26 6.60
N GLY A 369 -2.07 -3.32 5.99
CA GLY A 369 -2.85 -3.49 4.76
C GLY A 369 -2.73 -2.30 3.81
N LYS A 370 -3.62 -2.18 2.85
CA LYS A 370 -3.64 -1.13 1.82
C LYS A 370 -3.85 0.26 2.40
N GLY A 371 -4.80 0.42 3.28
CA GLY A 371 -5.18 1.71 3.83
C GLY A 371 -4.70 1.92 5.26
N GLY A 372 -3.58 1.32 5.69
CA GLY A 372 -3.02 1.50 7.02
C GLY A 372 -2.84 0.20 7.81
N ALA A 373 -2.92 0.25 9.14
CA ALA A 373 -2.75 -0.90 10.01
C ALA A 373 -3.95 -1.10 10.95
N ASP A 374 -4.26 -2.37 11.24
CA ASP A 374 -5.17 -2.75 12.31
C ASP A 374 -4.37 -3.28 13.51
N VAL A 375 -4.80 -2.91 14.70
CA VAL A 375 -4.17 -3.25 15.97
C VAL A 375 -5.10 -4.12 16.78
N HIS A 376 -4.74 -5.39 16.93
CA HIS A 376 -5.45 -6.39 17.73
C HIS A 376 -4.93 -6.36 19.17
N ASP A 377 -5.74 -5.95 20.12
CA ASP A 377 -5.41 -6.04 21.55
C ASP A 377 -5.66 -7.47 22.05
N LEU A 378 -4.59 -8.16 22.45
CA LEU A 378 -4.65 -9.58 22.81
C LEU A 378 -5.36 -9.85 24.14
N ALA A 379 -5.50 -8.84 25.01
CA ALA A 379 -6.17 -8.96 26.29
C ALA A 379 -7.69 -8.81 26.16
N THR A 380 -8.13 -7.89 25.33
CA THR A 380 -9.55 -7.53 25.16
C THR A 380 -10.19 -8.14 23.91
N GLY A 381 -9.40 -8.57 22.93
CA GLY A 381 -9.87 -8.99 21.61
C GLY A 381 -10.36 -7.84 20.72
N LYS A 382 -10.21 -6.58 21.18
CA LYS A 382 -10.62 -5.40 20.41
C LYS A 382 -9.65 -5.16 19.26
N VAL A 383 -10.20 -4.87 18.08
CA VAL A 383 -9.43 -4.41 16.91
C VAL A 383 -9.68 -2.92 16.72
N THR A 384 -8.61 -2.15 16.52
CA THR A 384 -8.67 -0.70 16.28
C THR A 384 -7.83 -0.34 15.07
N ARG A 385 -8.35 0.57 14.24
CA ARG A 385 -7.60 1.13 13.11
C ARG A 385 -6.58 2.14 13.62
N LEU A 386 -5.32 2.01 13.20
CA LEU A 386 -4.26 2.98 13.50
C LEU A 386 -4.27 4.09 12.45
N GLY A 387 -4.35 5.33 12.89
CA GLY A 387 -4.28 6.51 12.02
C GLY A 387 -2.87 6.70 11.46
N ILE A 388 -2.66 6.27 10.23
CA ILE A 388 -1.45 6.44 9.44
C ILE A 388 -1.81 6.57 7.97
N SER A 389 -0.97 7.25 7.20
CA SER A 389 -1.12 7.35 5.76
C SER A 389 -0.21 6.38 5.04
N GLY A 390 -0.78 5.44 4.28
CA GLY A 390 -0.07 4.50 3.42
C GLY A 390 -0.05 3.05 3.92
N GLU A 391 0.81 2.25 3.31
CA GLU A 391 0.85 0.80 3.46
C GLU A 391 2.01 0.35 4.38
N PRO A 392 1.76 -0.13 5.59
CA PRO A 392 2.79 -0.68 6.47
C PRO A 392 3.37 -1.97 5.89
N LYS A 393 4.63 -1.92 5.45
CA LYS A 393 5.32 -3.07 4.84
C LYS A 393 6.12 -3.87 5.86
N THR A 394 6.58 -3.22 6.90
CA THR A 394 7.40 -3.83 7.97
C THR A 394 7.20 -3.10 9.28
N LEU A 395 7.35 -3.82 10.41
CA LEU A 395 7.18 -3.28 11.76
C LEU A 395 8.24 -3.84 12.70
N LEU A 396 8.63 -3.03 13.68
CA LEU A 396 9.61 -3.38 14.72
C LEU A 396 9.27 -2.69 16.02
N THR A 397 9.24 -3.39 17.14
CA THR A 397 9.12 -2.78 18.47
C THR A 397 10.47 -2.66 19.15
N VAL A 398 10.80 -1.46 19.62
CA VAL A 398 11.98 -1.16 20.44
C VAL A 398 11.52 -0.46 21.72
N GLY A 399 11.71 -1.09 22.85
CA GLY A 399 11.11 -0.64 24.11
C GLY A 399 9.59 -0.71 24.07
N ASP A 400 8.92 0.40 24.24
CA ASP A 400 7.47 0.54 24.18
C ASP A 400 6.95 1.11 22.83
N THR A 401 7.85 1.47 21.94
CA THR A 401 7.53 2.13 20.67
C THR A 401 7.60 1.13 19.52
N THR A 402 6.52 1.03 18.74
CA THR A 402 6.47 0.26 17.50
C THR A 402 6.75 1.19 16.33
N TYR A 403 7.82 0.90 15.59
CA TYR A 403 8.21 1.59 14.37
C TYR A 403 7.59 0.88 13.16
N LEU A 404 7.12 1.67 12.18
CA LEU A 404 6.45 1.18 10.99
C LEU A 404 7.17 1.75 9.75
N GLY A 405 7.61 0.87 8.88
CA GLY A 405 8.09 1.23 7.54
C GLY A 405 6.92 1.28 6.57
N ILE A 406 6.60 2.46 6.05
CA ILE A 406 5.39 2.75 5.28
C ILE A 406 5.74 3.04 3.82
N TYR A 407 5.08 2.36 2.87
CA TYR A 407 5.00 2.75 1.47
C TYR A 407 3.93 3.88 1.36
N THR A 408 4.18 5.01 0.75
CA THR A 408 5.23 5.38 -0.21
C THR A 408 6.35 6.21 0.42
N GLN A 409 7.37 6.54 -0.41
CA GLN A 409 8.52 7.37 -0.04
C GLN A 409 9.37 6.74 1.08
N ALA A 410 9.24 5.43 1.28
CA ALA A 410 9.95 4.71 2.33
C ALA A 410 9.94 5.47 3.66
N ALA A 411 8.74 5.80 4.15
CA ALA A 411 8.56 6.58 5.36
C ALA A 411 8.73 5.71 6.61
N LEU A 412 9.31 6.29 7.66
CA LEU A 412 9.40 5.69 8.98
C LEU A 412 8.45 6.42 9.94
N TYR A 413 7.55 5.69 10.57
CA TYR A 413 6.63 6.18 11.61
C TYR A 413 6.92 5.53 12.95
N ALA A 414 6.45 6.15 14.03
CA ALA A 414 6.50 5.61 15.38
C ALA A 414 5.14 5.65 16.04
N HIS A 415 4.66 4.51 16.52
CA HIS A 415 3.44 4.38 17.30
C HIS A 415 3.78 4.07 18.76
N ARG A 416 3.20 4.86 19.67
CA ARG A 416 3.33 4.68 21.12
C ARG A 416 2.03 4.16 21.74
N PRO A 417 2.08 3.37 22.81
CA PRO A 417 0.89 2.87 23.49
C PRO A 417 -0.09 3.98 23.87
N GLY A 418 -1.37 3.74 23.66
CA GLY A 418 -2.44 4.70 24.00
C GLY A 418 -2.70 5.80 22.97
N LYS A 419 -1.91 5.86 21.90
CA LYS A 419 -2.19 6.74 20.76
C LYS A 419 -3.05 6.03 19.73
N THR A 420 -3.90 6.77 19.04
CA THR A 420 -4.70 6.30 17.91
C THR A 420 -4.02 6.53 16.57
N GLU A 421 -2.94 7.31 16.57
CA GLU A 421 -2.16 7.68 15.40
C GLU A 421 -0.67 7.38 15.61
N ALA A 422 0.07 7.23 14.54
CA ALA A 422 1.52 7.14 14.57
C ALA A 422 2.18 8.44 14.07
N ASP A 423 3.26 8.84 14.74
CA ASP A 423 4.01 10.04 14.41
C ASP A 423 4.97 9.75 13.23
N LEU A 424 4.97 10.60 12.21
CA LEU A 424 5.97 10.55 11.13
C LEU A 424 7.34 10.95 11.69
N ILE A 425 8.34 10.08 11.53
CA ILE A 425 9.74 10.35 11.88
C ILE A 425 10.47 10.99 10.71
N ALA A 426 10.47 10.31 9.56
CA ALA A 426 11.19 10.76 8.36
C ALA A 426 10.67 10.04 7.12
N ARG A 427 10.97 10.64 5.97
CA ARG A 427 10.88 9.98 4.65
C ARG A 427 12.29 9.81 4.11
N THR A 428 12.58 8.64 3.55
CA THR A 428 13.92 8.33 3.04
C THR A 428 14.33 9.27 1.90
N GLY A 429 13.38 9.65 1.03
CA GLY A 429 13.70 10.41 -0.17
C GLY A 429 14.64 9.63 -1.09
N ASN A 430 15.53 10.34 -1.81
CA ASN A 430 16.60 9.73 -2.60
C ASN A 430 16.08 8.62 -3.54
N GLN A 431 14.91 8.83 -4.15
CA GLN A 431 14.23 7.89 -5.05
C GLN A 431 13.94 6.52 -4.40
N GLN A 432 13.63 6.50 -3.09
CA GLN A 432 13.25 5.30 -2.37
C GLN A 432 11.77 5.30 -2.02
N ASP A 433 11.11 4.16 -2.16
CA ASP A 433 9.65 4.08 -2.08
C ASP A 433 9.14 3.03 -1.09
N ARG A 434 9.70 1.81 -1.10
CA ARG A 434 9.21 0.70 -0.29
C ARG A 434 10.20 0.30 0.80
N PRO A 435 9.87 0.50 2.08
CA PRO A 435 10.57 -0.18 3.17
C PRO A 435 10.38 -1.70 3.02
N ARG A 436 11.44 -2.46 3.28
CA ARG A 436 11.40 -3.91 3.10
C ARG A 436 11.49 -4.67 4.41
N ASP A 437 12.25 -4.14 5.37
CA ASP A 437 12.46 -4.75 6.68
C ASP A 437 12.88 -3.69 7.71
N LEU A 438 12.93 -4.06 8.99
CA LEU A 438 13.42 -3.23 10.10
C LEU A 438 14.22 -4.08 11.08
N ALA A 439 15.39 -3.60 11.47
CA ALA A 439 16.18 -4.18 12.55
C ALA A 439 16.68 -3.11 13.53
N TYR A 440 16.95 -3.51 14.76
CA TYR A 440 17.56 -2.66 15.78
C TYR A 440 18.90 -3.23 16.24
N ASP A 441 19.95 -2.40 16.20
CA ASP A 441 21.24 -2.74 16.80
C ASP A 441 21.39 -2.07 18.16
N ALA A 442 21.29 -2.86 19.22
CA ALA A 442 21.39 -2.37 20.59
C ALA A 442 22.77 -1.75 20.91
N THR A 443 23.84 -2.11 20.17
CA THR A 443 25.19 -1.59 20.40
C THR A 443 25.35 -0.14 19.91
N THR A 444 24.75 0.18 18.78
CA THR A 444 24.78 1.55 18.22
C THR A 444 23.53 2.36 18.56
N GLY A 445 22.45 1.69 19.00
CA GLY A 445 21.15 2.30 19.23
C GLY A 445 20.45 2.74 17.96
N LEU A 446 20.78 2.11 16.82
CA LEU A 446 20.24 2.46 15.50
C LEU A 446 19.13 1.49 15.08
N ILE A 447 18.07 2.05 14.52
CA ILE A 447 17.11 1.32 13.70
C ILE A 447 17.63 1.37 12.27
N VAL A 448 17.61 0.22 11.61
CA VAL A 448 18.10 0.00 10.25
C VAL A 448 16.92 -0.37 9.36
N MET A 449 16.70 0.37 8.29
CA MET A 449 15.58 0.19 7.37
C MET A 449 16.10 0.07 5.92
N PRO A 450 16.15 -1.14 5.36
CA PRO A 450 16.40 -1.33 3.93
C PRO A 450 15.20 -0.92 3.10
N THR A 451 15.46 -0.39 1.90
CA THR A 451 14.43 0.13 1.01
C THR A 451 14.64 -0.29 -0.44
N GLN A 452 13.53 -0.37 -1.17
CA GLN A 452 13.49 -0.55 -2.61
C GLN A 452 13.30 0.83 -3.29
N PRO A 453 13.95 1.06 -4.44
CA PRO A 453 13.79 2.30 -5.17
C PRO A 453 12.38 2.49 -5.74
N GLU A 454 12.05 3.75 -6.04
CA GLU A 454 10.86 4.15 -6.79
C GLU A 454 10.81 3.46 -8.16
N PRO A 455 9.62 3.31 -8.77
CA PRO A 455 9.50 2.79 -10.13
C PRO A 455 10.37 3.56 -11.11
N GLY A 456 11.05 2.84 -12.02
CA GLY A 456 11.98 3.44 -12.98
C GLY A 456 13.37 3.76 -12.43
N HIS A 457 13.63 3.58 -11.13
CA HIS A 457 14.93 3.88 -10.51
C HIS A 457 15.66 2.62 -10.05
N MET A 458 16.97 2.73 -9.92
CA MET A 458 17.87 1.64 -9.52
C MET A 458 18.45 1.89 -8.13
N ASN A 459 19.08 0.84 -7.57
CA ASN A 459 19.82 0.86 -6.31
C ASN A 459 18.98 1.10 -5.06
N GLY A 460 18.73 0.03 -4.33
CA GLY A 460 18.16 0.09 -2.99
C GLY A 460 19.08 0.83 -2.00
N ALA A 461 18.46 1.35 -0.94
CA ALA A 461 19.16 2.10 0.09
C ALA A 461 19.06 1.41 1.46
N LEU A 462 19.87 1.90 2.39
CA LEU A 462 19.80 1.58 3.81
C LEU A 462 19.65 2.88 4.59
N SER A 463 18.53 3.03 5.28
CA SER A 463 18.27 4.17 6.16
C SER A 463 18.58 3.80 7.60
N LEU A 464 19.18 4.71 8.33
CA LEU A 464 19.59 4.57 9.73
C LEU A 464 18.93 5.65 10.56
N TYR A 465 18.16 5.25 11.55
CA TYR A 465 17.51 6.17 12.50
C TYR A 465 18.02 5.95 13.92
N SER A 466 18.37 7.03 14.59
CA SER A 466 18.72 7.02 16.01
C SER A 466 17.56 7.56 16.85
N PRO A 467 16.78 6.73 17.54
CA PRO A 467 15.68 7.20 18.40
C PRO A 467 16.13 8.16 19.49
N ARG A 468 17.35 7.96 20.02
CA ARG A 468 17.92 8.80 21.08
C ARG A 468 18.33 10.18 20.60
N LYS A 469 18.86 10.28 19.35
CA LYS A 469 19.37 11.55 18.79
C LYS A 469 18.37 12.24 17.89
N GLY A 470 17.33 11.55 17.42
CA GLY A 470 16.40 12.04 16.40
C GLY A 470 17.05 12.20 15.01
N THR A 471 18.21 11.57 14.75
CA THR A 471 18.92 11.71 13.47
C THR A 471 18.52 10.60 12.50
N TYR A 472 18.36 10.95 11.23
CA TYR A 472 18.03 10.04 10.14
C TYR A 472 19.04 10.22 8.99
N GLU A 473 19.61 9.12 8.52
CA GLU A 473 20.64 9.10 7.48
C GLU A 473 20.29 8.03 6.43
N THR A 474 20.66 8.23 5.18
CA THR A 474 20.41 7.29 4.08
C THR A 474 21.67 7.05 3.25
N TYR A 475 21.96 5.79 2.97
CA TYR A 475 23.12 5.33 2.18
C TYR A 475 22.63 4.62 0.92
N ARG A 476 23.07 5.08 -0.26
CA ARG A 476 22.72 4.54 -1.58
C ARG A 476 23.84 4.79 -2.59
N PRO A 477 24.25 3.77 -3.37
CA PRO A 477 23.90 2.36 -3.24
C PRO A 477 24.56 1.72 -2.03
N VAL A 478 23.96 0.64 -1.49
CA VAL A 478 24.61 -0.22 -0.49
C VAL A 478 25.13 -1.48 -1.15
N VAL A 479 24.28 -2.17 -1.90
CA VAL A 479 24.62 -3.24 -2.83
C VAL A 479 24.20 -2.78 -4.21
N GLU A 480 25.18 -2.63 -5.09
CA GLU A 480 24.94 -2.06 -6.41
C GLU A 480 24.03 -2.95 -7.25
N ARG A 481 23.08 -2.32 -7.93
CA ARG A 481 22.13 -2.94 -8.86
C ARG A 481 21.24 -4.00 -8.21
N GLN A 482 20.96 -3.86 -6.91
CA GLN A 482 20.00 -4.69 -6.17
C GLN A 482 19.26 -3.88 -5.11
N THR A 483 18.02 -4.30 -4.81
CA THR A 483 17.27 -3.83 -3.66
C THR A 483 17.82 -4.50 -2.40
N VAL A 484 18.05 -3.74 -1.32
CA VAL A 484 18.26 -4.33 0.01
C VAL A 484 16.90 -4.74 0.56
N TYR A 485 16.71 -6.04 0.87
CA TYR A 485 15.38 -6.60 1.16
C TYR A 485 15.19 -6.99 2.62
N SER A 486 16.11 -7.77 3.19
CA SER A 486 16.03 -8.24 4.58
C SER A 486 17.22 -7.76 5.39
N VAL A 487 17.05 -7.57 6.70
CA VAL A 487 18.12 -7.10 7.58
C VAL A 487 18.04 -7.70 8.98
N VAL A 488 19.19 -8.04 9.54
CA VAL A 488 19.39 -8.23 10.97
C VAL A 488 20.64 -7.48 11.41
N ALA A 489 20.65 -6.99 12.65
CA ALA A 489 21.76 -6.17 13.14
C ALA A 489 22.24 -6.64 14.51
N ARG A 490 23.57 -6.69 14.70
CA ARG A 490 24.20 -7.03 16.00
C ARG A 490 25.62 -6.47 16.05
N HIS A 491 26.01 -5.98 17.21
CA HIS A 491 27.36 -5.51 17.54
C HIS A 491 27.91 -4.44 16.59
N GLY A 492 27.04 -3.59 16.05
CA GLY A 492 27.40 -2.51 15.14
C GLY A 492 27.54 -2.95 13.69
N VAL A 493 27.09 -4.16 13.32
CA VAL A 493 27.05 -4.64 11.96
C VAL A 493 25.63 -5.01 11.58
N ALA A 494 25.17 -4.51 10.41
CA ALA A 494 23.96 -4.95 9.74
C ALA A 494 24.29 -6.01 8.70
N TYR A 495 23.62 -7.15 8.77
CA TYR A 495 23.67 -8.20 7.74
C TYR A 495 22.46 -8.06 6.86
N LEU A 496 22.66 -8.03 5.55
CA LEU A 496 21.69 -7.61 4.55
C LEU A 496 21.46 -8.74 3.54
N GLY A 497 20.24 -9.11 3.32
CA GLY A 497 19.84 -9.94 2.18
C GLY A 497 19.26 -9.05 1.09
N THR A 498 19.49 -9.40 -0.18
CA THR A 498 19.03 -8.59 -1.30
C THR A 498 17.95 -9.27 -2.15
N LEU A 499 17.33 -8.48 -3.01
CA LEU A 499 16.43 -8.86 -4.08
C LEU A 499 17.01 -8.32 -5.39
N ILE A 500 17.06 -9.14 -6.45
CA ILE A 500 17.57 -8.73 -7.76
C ILE A 500 16.67 -7.72 -8.47
N GLN A 501 15.36 -7.66 -8.14
CA GLN A 501 14.43 -6.66 -8.66
C GLN A 501 14.73 -5.31 -8.02
N GLU A 502 14.92 -4.31 -8.85
CA GLU A 502 15.05 -2.91 -8.45
C GLU A 502 13.69 -2.18 -8.46
N GLY A 503 13.62 -0.93 -8.89
CA GLY A 503 12.33 -0.25 -9.06
C GLY A 503 11.44 -0.96 -10.07
N LEU A 504 10.14 -0.88 -9.88
CA LEU A 504 9.18 -1.46 -10.82
C LEU A 504 9.33 -0.82 -12.21
N GLY A 505 9.04 -1.60 -13.25
CA GLY A 505 9.20 -1.18 -14.64
C GLY A 505 10.60 -1.39 -15.22
N LEU A 506 11.60 -1.76 -14.40
CA LEU A 506 12.94 -2.08 -14.86
C LEU A 506 13.20 -3.59 -14.80
N PRO A 507 13.79 -4.19 -15.84
CA PRO A 507 14.22 -5.59 -15.77
C PRO A 507 15.39 -5.75 -14.80
N PRO A 508 15.49 -6.88 -14.08
CA PRO A 508 16.66 -7.19 -13.27
C PRO A 508 17.92 -7.29 -14.15
N VAL A 509 19.02 -6.69 -13.68
CA VAL A 509 20.31 -6.73 -14.36
C VAL A 509 21.29 -7.71 -13.72
N THR A 510 20.92 -8.28 -12.57
CA THR A 510 21.66 -9.36 -11.87
C THR A 510 20.77 -10.60 -11.79
N THR A 511 21.37 -11.77 -11.65
CA THR A 511 20.64 -13.06 -11.66
C THR A 511 20.53 -13.70 -10.28
N THR A 512 21.40 -13.31 -9.34
CA THR A 512 21.49 -13.91 -8.00
C THR A 512 21.53 -12.85 -6.92
N ALA A 513 20.72 -13.04 -5.89
CA ALA A 513 20.68 -12.19 -4.70
C ALA A 513 21.94 -12.36 -3.85
N ARG A 514 22.33 -11.31 -3.15
CA ARG A 514 23.53 -11.25 -2.33
C ARG A 514 23.21 -11.23 -0.84
N LEU A 515 24.14 -11.78 -0.07
CA LEU A 515 24.28 -11.56 1.36
C LEU A 515 25.43 -10.57 1.56
N ALA A 516 25.20 -9.55 2.38
CA ALA A 516 26.20 -8.49 2.59
C ALA A 516 26.31 -8.12 4.08
N ALA A 517 27.39 -7.49 4.47
CA ALA A 517 27.56 -6.91 5.80
C ALA A 517 27.95 -5.44 5.69
N PHE A 518 27.30 -4.60 6.49
CA PHE A 518 27.49 -3.16 6.53
C PHE A 518 27.83 -2.71 7.95
N ASP A 519 28.93 -1.99 8.11
CA ASP A 519 29.36 -1.46 9.40
C ASP A 519 28.56 -0.20 9.76
N LEU A 520 27.78 -0.28 10.83
CA LEU A 520 26.92 0.78 11.31
C LEU A 520 27.67 1.96 11.96
N ARG A 521 28.96 1.82 12.30
CA ARG A 521 29.79 2.91 12.86
C ARG A 521 30.52 3.66 11.77
N THR A 522 31.17 2.92 10.86
CA THR A 522 31.99 3.50 9.78
C THR A 522 31.17 3.83 8.52
N ARG A 523 29.94 3.35 8.45
CA ARG A 523 29.03 3.51 7.29
C ARG A 523 29.57 2.92 6.00
N LYS A 524 30.25 1.77 6.10
CA LYS A 524 30.89 1.11 4.94
C LYS A 524 30.41 -0.31 4.76
N LEU A 525 30.29 -0.71 3.52
CA LEU A 525 30.13 -2.11 3.14
C LEU A 525 31.42 -2.87 3.49
N LEU A 526 31.30 -3.93 4.29
CA LEU A 526 32.44 -4.76 4.72
C LEU A 526 32.73 -5.87 3.71
N TRP A 527 31.68 -6.53 3.23
CA TRP A 527 31.76 -7.61 2.24
C TRP A 527 30.37 -7.91 1.67
N GLN A 528 30.36 -8.59 0.51
CA GLN A 528 29.16 -9.16 -0.11
C GLN A 528 29.52 -10.45 -0.88
N LEU A 529 28.57 -11.37 -0.97
CA LEU A 529 28.71 -12.64 -1.68
C LEU A 529 27.33 -13.23 -2.06
N GLU A 530 27.31 -14.22 -2.92
CA GLU A 530 26.11 -14.95 -3.33
C GLU A 530 25.99 -16.24 -2.49
N PRO A 531 25.07 -16.31 -1.50
CA PRO A 531 25.00 -17.46 -0.59
C PRO A 531 24.33 -18.68 -1.23
N ILE A 532 23.31 -18.46 -2.07
CA ILE A 532 22.55 -19.52 -2.77
C ILE A 532 22.52 -19.20 -4.26
N PRO A 533 23.18 -19.98 -5.09
CA PRO A 533 23.21 -19.76 -6.54
C PRO A 533 21.81 -19.72 -7.16
N GLY A 534 21.54 -18.71 -7.98
CA GLY A 534 20.27 -18.53 -8.68
C GLY A 534 19.08 -18.08 -7.82
N ALA A 535 19.24 -17.91 -6.51
CA ALA A 535 18.21 -17.33 -5.68
C ALA A 535 17.99 -15.86 -6.03
N ARG A 536 16.76 -15.48 -6.35
CA ARG A 536 16.43 -14.12 -6.77
C ARG A 536 16.24 -13.15 -5.58
N MET A 537 16.06 -13.69 -4.37
CA MET A 537 15.84 -12.93 -3.14
C MET A 537 16.31 -13.73 -1.92
N ILE A 538 16.90 -13.04 -0.95
CA ILE A 538 17.04 -13.52 0.42
C ILE A 538 15.91 -12.88 1.22
N SER A 539 14.85 -13.65 1.43
CA SER A 539 13.58 -13.14 1.95
C SER A 539 13.62 -12.77 3.44
N SER A 540 14.44 -13.47 4.21
CA SER A 540 14.56 -13.23 5.64
C SER A 540 15.93 -13.65 6.16
N LEU A 541 16.39 -12.98 7.21
CA LEU A 541 17.63 -13.29 7.93
C LEU A 541 17.33 -13.43 9.44
N ALA A 542 18.06 -14.30 10.12
CA ALA A 542 17.97 -14.45 11.56
C ALA A 542 19.34 -14.74 12.17
N LEU A 543 19.66 -14.08 13.30
CA LEU A 543 20.91 -14.28 14.02
C LEU A 543 20.79 -15.47 14.95
N GLY A 544 21.69 -16.41 14.81
CA GLY A 544 21.90 -17.52 15.71
C GLY A 544 22.88 -17.20 16.85
N ARG A 545 23.35 -18.26 17.51
CA ARG A 545 24.40 -18.18 18.53
C ARG A 545 25.79 -18.26 17.87
N ASN A 546 26.83 -17.80 18.58
CA ASN A 546 28.25 -18.03 18.25
C ASN A 546 28.66 -17.61 16.82
N GLY A 547 28.15 -16.48 16.32
CA GLY A 547 28.51 -15.99 15.01
C GLY A 547 27.86 -16.72 13.82
N THR A 548 26.79 -17.42 14.06
CA THR A 548 25.97 -18.05 13.00
C THR A 548 24.88 -17.11 12.55
N LEU A 549 24.69 -17.02 11.24
CA LEU A 549 23.56 -16.35 10.58
C LEU A 549 22.75 -17.40 9.82
N TYR A 550 21.46 -17.31 9.89
CA TYR A 550 20.54 -18.11 9.09
C TYR A 550 19.81 -17.20 8.09
N GLY A 551 19.58 -17.70 6.89
CA GLY A 551 18.82 -16.99 5.88
C GLY A 551 17.85 -17.90 5.16
N MET A 552 16.78 -17.32 4.63
CA MET A 552 15.82 -18.01 3.78
C MET A 552 15.85 -17.39 2.39
N ALA A 553 16.01 -18.22 1.37
CA ALA A 553 16.02 -17.79 -0.03
C ALA A 553 14.63 -17.89 -0.65
N SER A 554 14.35 -17.11 -1.71
CA SER A 554 13.08 -17.13 -2.46
C SER A 554 12.70 -18.50 -3.01
N THR A 555 13.68 -19.35 -3.20
CA THR A 555 13.51 -20.73 -3.64
C THR A 555 13.01 -21.68 -2.54
N GLY A 556 12.93 -21.22 -1.28
CA GLY A 556 12.51 -22.00 -0.11
C GLY A 556 13.66 -22.78 0.55
N GLU A 557 14.91 -22.55 0.18
CA GLU A 557 16.07 -23.01 0.94
C GLU A 557 16.29 -22.15 2.17
N VAL A 558 16.50 -22.80 3.31
CA VAL A 558 17.09 -22.22 4.51
C VAL A 558 18.55 -22.61 4.58
N PHE A 559 19.44 -21.65 4.76
CA PHE A 559 20.87 -21.85 4.85
C PHE A 559 21.43 -21.38 6.19
N GLU A 560 22.46 -22.08 6.64
CA GLU A 560 23.31 -21.71 7.77
C GLU A 560 24.59 -21.11 7.23
N PHE A 561 24.97 -19.94 7.76
CA PHE A 561 26.13 -19.18 7.32
C PHE A 561 27.04 -18.88 8.51
N ASP A 562 28.28 -19.27 8.43
CA ASP A 562 29.30 -18.92 9.41
C ASP A 562 29.92 -17.56 9.09
N LEU A 563 29.70 -16.60 9.99
CA LEU A 563 30.13 -15.20 9.82
C LEU A 563 31.66 -15.03 9.84
N ARG A 564 32.40 -15.97 10.45
CA ARG A 564 33.86 -15.90 10.55
C ARG A 564 34.51 -16.37 9.24
N SER A 565 34.11 -17.54 8.77
CA SER A 565 34.65 -18.11 7.51
C SER A 565 33.99 -17.50 6.28
N ARG A 566 32.84 -16.82 6.44
CA ARG A 566 31.99 -16.27 5.37
C ARG A 566 31.55 -17.35 4.37
N LYS A 567 31.13 -18.50 4.87
CA LYS A 567 30.68 -19.64 4.07
C LYS A 567 29.31 -20.14 4.50
N VAL A 568 28.52 -20.57 3.54
CA VAL A 568 27.37 -21.41 3.80
C VAL A 568 27.87 -22.77 4.27
N THR A 569 27.44 -23.20 5.44
CA THR A 569 27.88 -24.46 6.06
C THR A 569 26.88 -25.59 5.82
N ARG A 570 25.59 -25.26 5.79
CA ARG A 570 24.51 -26.23 5.57
C ARG A 570 23.32 -25.54 4.87
N THR A 571 22.59 -26.32 4.09
CA THR A 571 21.33 -25.91 3.46
C THR A 571 20.28 -26.98 3.65
N ILE A 572 19.00 -26.57 3.75
CA ILE A 572 17.84 -27.45 3.79
C ILE A 572 16.70 -26.83 2.99
N LYS A 573 16.03 -27.63 2.17
CA LYS A 573 14.82 -27.22 1.47
C LYS A 573 13.64 -27.27 2.41
N VAL A 574 12.91 -26.14 2.57
CA VAL A 574 11.75 -26.01 3.43
C VAL A 574 10.68 -25.26 2.67
N GLY A 575 9.64 -25.97 2.27
CA GLY A 575 8.55 -25.34 1.49
C GLY A 575 8.90 -25.05 0.03
N THR A 576 8.04 -24.28 -0.61
CA THR A 576 8.08 -24.02 -2.07
C THR A 576 8.62 -22.62 -2.41
N LYS A 577 8.55 -21.68 -1.48
CA LYS A 577 9.02 -20.28 -1.63
C LYS A 577 9.54 -19.74 -0.31
N GLY A 578 10.31 -18.64 -0.37
CA GLY A 578 10.80 -17.94 0.81
C GLY A 578 9.73 -17.08 1.48
N GLY A 579 9.74 -17.05 2.80
CA GLY A 579 8.95 -16.17 3.66
C GLY A 579 9.78 -15.69 4.84
N GLU A 580 9.15 -15.46 5.99
CA GLU A 580 9.83 -15.03 7.22
C GLU A 580 10.49 -16.21 7.94
N LEU A 581 11.61 -15.92 8.62
CA LEU A 581 12.41 -16.87 9.39
C LEU A 581 12.77 -16.27 10.76
N PHE A 582 12.51 -17.00 11.84
CA PHE A 582 12.88 -16.63 13.21
C PHE A 582 13.67 -17.73 13.89
N VAL A 583 14.72 -17.34 14.64
CA VAL A 583 15.53 -18.25 15.43
C VAL A 583 15.22 -18.06 16.91
N THR A 584 14.93 -19.14 17.63
CA THR A 584 14.74 -19.17 19.08
C THR A 584 15.47 -20.35 19.70
N GLY A 585 16.60 -20.07 20.35
CA GLY A 585 17.43 -21.10 20.97
C GLY A 585 18.09 -22.03 19.96
N ARG A 586 17.65 -23.31 19.94
CA ARG A 586 18.16 -24.36 19.05
C ARG A 586 17.17 -24.70 17.92
N VAL A 587 16.14 -23.91 17.77
CA VAL A 587 15.13 -24.12 16.72
C VAL A 587 14.92 -22.85 15.92
N ALA A 588 14.52 -23.01 14.66
CA ALA A 588 14.00 -21.93 13.86
C ALA A 588 12.57 -22.24 13.42
N TYR A 589 11.82 -21.19 13.14
CA TYR A 589 10.48 -21.26 12.56
C TYR A 589 10.46 -20.41 11.29
N CYS A 590 9.86 -20.95 10.24
CA CYS A 590 9.67 -20.23 8.98
C CYS A 590 8.35 -20.59 8.32
N THR A 591 7.94 -19.81 7.32
CA THR A 591 6.72 -20.03 6.56
C THR A 591 6.97 -19.91 5.06
N ASP A 592 6.20 -20.65 4.27
CA ASP A 592 6.05 -20.47 2.82
C ASP A 592 4.64 -19.95 2.44
N GLY A 593 3.84 -19.58 3.45
CA GLY A 593 2.46 -19.09 3.31
C GLY A 593 1.39 -20.19 3.35
N GLY A 594 1.73 -21.41 3.00
CA GLY A 594 0.84 -22.59 3.14
C GLY A 594 1.02 -23.31 4.46
N SER A 595 2.26 -23.33 4.96
CA SER A 595 2.66 -24.06 6.14
C SER A 595 3.59 -23.25 7.03
N ILE A 596 3.69 -23.65 8.30
CA ILE A 596 4.73 -23.21 9.23
C ILE A 596 5.61 -24.41 9.55
N TYR A 597 6.90 -24.23 9.35
CA TYR A 597 7.92 -25.24 9.57
C TYR A 597 8.73 -24.92 10.82
N LYS A 598 9.06 -25.97 11.56
CA LYS A 598 10.07 -25.96 12.62
C LYS A 598 11.33 -26.65 12.12
N ILE A 599 12.48 -25.99 12.33
CA ILE A 599 13.80 -26.52 11.97
C ILE A 599 14.57 -26.76 13.27
N ASP A 600 15.05 -27.97 13.49
CA ASP A 600 16.05 -28.26 14.50
C ASP A 600 17.42 -27.79 13.98
N LEU A 601 18.00 -26.78 14.60
CA LEU A 601 19.26 -26.18 14.17
C LEU A 601 20.51 -27.04 14.50
N VAL A 602 20.35 -28.06 15.34
CA VAL A 602 21.44 -28.99 15.65
C VAL A 602 21.49 -30.11 14.61
N ALA A 603 20.38 -30.84 14.46
CA ALA A 603 20.25 -31.88 13.44
C ALA A 603 20.13 -31.35 12.01
N PHE A 604 19.72 -30.09 11.88
CA PHE A 604 19.41 -29.39 10.63
C PHE A 604 18.35 -30.12 9.80
N THR A 605 17.27 -30.49 10.48
CA THR A 605 16.10 -31.14 9.91
C THR A 605 14.86 -30.28 10.11
N SER A 606 13.87 -30.39 9.23
CA SER A 606 12.62 -29.63 9.29
C SER A 606 11.41 -30.53 9.36
N LYS A 607 10.34 -30.02 10.00
CA LYS A 607 9.00 -30.60 9.96
C LYS A 607 7.96 -29.49 9.91
N ALA A 608 6.88 -29.70 9.19
CA ALA A 608 5.70 -28.86 9.31
C ALA A 608 5.06 -29.04 10.69
N ILE A 609 4.73 -27.93 11.35
CA ILE A 609 3.97 -27.91 12.60
C ILE A 609 2.55 -27.37 12.40
N VAL A 610 2.33 -26.69 11.29
CA VAL A 610 1.02 -26.23 10.82
C VAL A 610 1.00 -26.37 9.31
N ASP A 611 -0.11 -26.91 8.78
CA ASP A 611 -0.37 -27.01 7.35
C ASP A 611 -1.73 -26.37 7.01
N GLY A 612 -1.94 -26.07 5.74
CA GLY A 612 -3.22 -25.59 5.23
C GLY A 612 -3.61 -24.18 5.71
N LEU A 613 -2.64 -23.31 5.92
CA LEU A 613 -2.90 -21.89 6.24
C LEU A 613 -3.63 -21.20 5.09
N ALA A 614 -3.26 -21.52 3.83
CA ALA A 614 -3.78 -20.85 2.63
C ALA A 614 -3.81 -19.31 2.80
N GLY A 615 -2.79 -18.77 3.45
CA GLY A 615 -2.70 -17.35 3.80
C GLY A 615 -2.68 -16.49 2.54
N GLN A 616 -3.65 -15.60 2.44
CA GLN A 616 -3.78 -14.68 1.32
C GLN A 616 -3.02 -13.40 1.65
N TRP A 617 -1.78 -13.32 1.18
CA TRP A 617 -0.92 -12.16 1.36
C TRP A 617 -0.85 -11.32 0.09
N PHE A 618 -0.93 -10.01 0.24
CA PHE A 618 -0.77 -9.10 -0.89
C PHE A 618 0.61 -9.28 -1.54
N GLY A 619 0.62 -9.45 -2.87
CA GLY A 619 1.84 -9.73 -3.62
C GLY A 619 2.41 -11.13 -3.41
N GLY A 620 1.71 -12.02 -2.70
CA GLY A 620 2.14 -13.40 -2.45
C GLY A 620 3.37 -13.53 -1.55
N GLU A 621 3.75 -12.49 -0.80
CA GLU A 621 4.88 -12.46 0.14
C GLU A 621 4.40 -12.90 1.55
N PRO A 622 4.61 -14.17 1.96
CA PRO A 622 4.11 -14.65 3.25
C PRO A 622 4.89 -14.06 4.41
N LYS A 623 4.15 -13.60 5.43
CA LYS A 623 4.69 -13.03 6.65
C LYS A 623 4.39 -13.90 7.86
N LEU A 624 5.23 -13.77 8.87
CA LEU A 624 5.11 -14.44 10.15
C LEU A 624 5.61 -13.47 11.23
N ALA A 625 5.03 -13.48 12.41
CA ALA A 625 5.54 -12.73 13.54
C ALA A 625 5.84 -13.65 14.71
N LEU A 626 6.98 -13.45 15.36
CA LEU A 626 7.32 -14.12 16.61
C LEU A 626 6.89 -13.25 17.78
N ASP A 627 6.12 -13.83 18.70
CA ASP A 627 5.78 -13.17 19.96
C ASP A 627 7.04 -12.96 20.82
N PRO A 628 7.23 -11.79 21.47
CA PRO A 628 8.38 -11.53 22.35
C PRO A 628 8.57 -12.55 23.47
N SER A 629 7.47 -13.19 23.94
CA SER A 629 7.56 -14.29 24.92
C SER A 629 8.16 -15.58 24.35
N ARG A 630 8.29 -15.68 23.02
CA ARG A 630 8.73 -16.86 22.26
C ARG A 630 7.87 -18.11 22.51
N ARG A 631 6.58 -17.91 22.81
CA ARG A 631 5.59 -18.99 23.03
C ARG A 631 4.50 -19.03 21.96
N ALA A 632 4.50 -18.08 21.05
CA ALA A 632 3.56 -18.01 19.96
C ALA A 632 4.19 -17.43 18.70
N LEU A 633 3.61 -17.82 17.57
CA LEU A 633 3.76 -17.14 16.28
C LEU A 633 2.39 -16.58 15.89
N TYR A 634 2.40 -15.54 15.09
CA TYR A 634 1.20 -15.00 14.46
C TYR A 634 1.35 -15.10 12.95
N ALA A 635 0.31 -15.60 12.30
CA ALA A 635 0.22 -15.81 10.87
C ALA A 635 -1.18 -15.45 10.37
N VAL A 636 -1.41 -15.62 9.08
CA VAL A 636 -2.72 -15.46 8.46
C VAL A 636 -3.18 -16.80 7.88
N ARG A 637 -4.39 -17.23 8.26
CA ARG A 637 -5.09 -18.36 7.66
C ARG A 637 -6.23 -17.82 6.82
N ALA A 638 -6.17 -18.07 5.51
CA ALA A 638 -7.00 -17.34 4.54
C ALA A 638 -6.88 -15.82 4.75
N ARG A 639 -7.85 -15.19 5.40
CA ARG A 639 -7.87 -13.75 5.73
C ARG A 639 -7.96 -13.48 7.25
N ASN A 640 -7.94 -14.52 8.09
CA ASN A 640 -8.00 -14.39 9.54
C ASN A 640 -6.61 -14.38 10.16
N LEU A 641 -6.42 -13.55 11.18
CA LEU A 641 -5.26 -13.60 12.04
C LEU A 641 -5.34 -14.84 12.92
N VAL A 642 -4.28 -15.62 12.95
CA VAL A 642 -4.19 -16.81 13.79
C VAL A 642 -2.95 -16.75 14.69
N ARG A 643 -3.13 -17.21 15.93
CA ARG A 643 -2.06 -17.47 16.89
C ARG A 643 -1.70 -18.95 16.85
N VAL A 644 -0.42 -19.24 16.73
CA VAL A 644 0.15 -20.59 16.69
C VAL A 644 0.96 -20.83 17.97
N ALA A 645 0.59 -21.82 18.76
CA ALA A 645 1.36 -22.18 19.95
C ALA A 645 2.71 -22.79 19.54
N ILE A 646 3.80 -22.35 20.15
CA ILE A 646 5.13 -22.96 20.01
C ILE A 646 5.71 -23.29 21.37
N ALA A 647 6.60 -24.30 21.42
CA ALA A 647 7.29 -24.67 22.63
C ALA A 647 8.25 -23.54 23.03
N GLY A 648 7.87 -22.76 24.03
CA GLY A 648 8.76 -21.80 24.67
C GLY A 648 9.89 -22.52 25.40
N ARG A 649 11.13 -22.09 25.19
CA ARG A 649 12.29 -22.49 25.99
C ARG A 649 12.93 -21.28 26.65
#